data_24bd118b213763673070d018fddf0a09
#
_entry.id   24bd118b213763673070d018fddf0a09
#
_cell.length_a   1.000
_cell.length_b   1.000
_cell.length_c   1.000
_cell.angle_alpha   90.00
_cell.angle_beta   90.00
_cell.angle_gamma   90.00
#
_symmetry.space_group_name_H-M   'P 1'
#
loop_
_entity.id
_entity.type
_entity.pdbx_description
1 polymer ?
#
loop_
_entity_poly.entity_id
_entity_poly.type
_entity_poly.pdbx_seq_one_letter_code
_entity_poly.pdbx_strand_id
1 'polypeptide(L)'
;MSHWVTGTFATCLLGLPLVGTAQTSGPPREPQSSLEAIVVTGSYIRRTDTESPSPVDVLTSDDIAKRGLTSIADVLHTLSSDNSGTLTSNFSGAMAGGASGVSLRGLTVDATLVLVDGHRMATYPLADDGQRPFVDIGSLPLGIVDRVEVLKDGASAIYGSDAIAGVVNIITKKQFTGFEASTDLGSSSKADGLAQRLSATYGFGDLGTDQHNIYFNVEYRHQAEIKQEDRGSYLNQLDLRPYGGSDLRGGIVQGDPGTPAYTAVGMVAPLDRSGALPAQGYYLLPGCSAQNLNYSGGCTWDPNLYKKIQPRSEGLDLTAKWSQKIGDRWTSTLALSMFQSESEQWRQPNQYLDGTTLVPFVWAGANGTLVDQTNPATTQIVLPANSLDNPFNPASPYFTGAKAYYGAGFANYVGKAALFYGALTDIPVQITKYRTQVYRVVEDLTATLGDWDTTLSAGFVDAQTRITYTGFVRASALNAALADGTYRVGQNANLNSPSLYQTLAPETHDTAISSLAFFSANASRPLMPLPGGDLAIAVGADARLTRLNNPGEPYATVGDIAMDGSFYAKGTQDVYSAFTELSAPVLPSLEMSAAARVDRYNAAGTAFTPKFGIKWKVIPQLALRGTFARGFRAPGIAESGNSSAASSTFAPLDPARCGAGLPSTPTDCGQGYVAVLSTANPNLKPEHSRSYTLGLIFEPVHSINFTADYFNIRRTNEIVGAPLDPSQAVRAAQAPGTNYPGAILYYATPYINDSASLTSGFDGELRSTFSLGALGYLTAKADATYLIESTQIIDGTEYHYAGTVGPTALSGATGTPRTRGSVTLEWSYQPVTIGATLNYRSHMYGVDPSNGPVCLQLTDPNPNCYVASFTYLDMYAQYRVTPKILVTGNVTNVTNRLPPLNTATYGGTNYNPSLDQPGAVGTFFQLGVNYRY
;
A
#
# COMPACT_ATOMS: atom_id res chain seq x y z
N MET A 1 -6.05 -22.94 -35.33
CA MET A 1 -7.44 -22.93 -35.82
C MET A 1 -8.09 -21.71 -35.24
N SER A 2 -8.17 -20.74 -36.10
CA SER A 2 -8.58 -19.34 -35.86
C SER A 2 -10.11 -19.21 -35.99
N HIS A 3 -10.56 -18.08 -35.37
CA HIS A 3 -11.82 -17.39 -35.66
C HIS A 3 -13.10 -17.78 -34.92
N TRP A 4 -13.75 -16.71 -34.53
CA TRP A 4 -15.14 -16.48 -34.12
C TRP A 4 -15.38 -16.34 -32.62
N VAL A 5 -15.16 -15.09 -32.09
CA VAL A 5 -16.15 -14.38 -31.27
C VAL A 5 -15.82 -12.86 -31.34
N THR A 6 -16.24 -12.22 -32.43
CA THR A 6 -16.39 -10.76 -32.46
C THR A 6 -17.82 -10.46 -32.86
N GLY A 7 -18.50 -9.70 -32.01
CA GLY A 7 -19.76 -9.05 -32.36
C GLY A 7 -21.00 -9.73 -31.85
N THR A 8 -21.53 -9.22 -30.72
CA THR A 8 -22.96 -8.99 -30.47
C THR A 8 -23.20 -8.69 -28.98
N PHE A 9 -22.88 -7.50 -28.54
CA PHE A 9 -23.33 -6.98 -27.23
C PHE A 9 -23.92 -5.57 -27.32
N ALA A 10 -24.40 -5.16 -28.49
CA ALA A 10 -24.88 -3.78 -28.66
C ALA A 10 -26.36 -3.63 -29.03
N THR A 11 -27.20 -4.67 -28.92
CA THR A 11 -28.60 -4.55 -29.36
C THR A 11 -29.56 -5.44 -28.54
N CYS A 12 -29.68 -5.21 -27.23
CA CYS A 12 -30.75 -5.81 -26.43
C CYS A 12 -31.29 -4.87 -25.35
N LEU A 13 -31.51 -3.60 -25.65
CA LEU A 13 -32.08 -2.62 -24.70
C LEU A 13 -33.20 -1.79 -25.27
N LEU A 14 -34.02 -2.36 -26.22
CA LEU A 14 -35.28 -1.71 -26.64
C LEU A 14 -36.27 -2.78 -27.09
N GLY A 15 -37.24 -3.09 -26.24
CA GLY A 15 -38.39 -3.84 -26.63
C GLY A 15 -39.02 -4.74 -25.56
N LEU A 16 -39.69 -4.13 -24.54
CA LEU A 16 -40.67 -4.83 -23.74
C LEU A 16 -41.99 -4.05 -23.78
N PRO A 17 -43.14 -4.70 -24.05
CA PRO A 17 -44.42 -4.01 -24.09
C PRO A 17 -44.95 -3.72 -22.67
N LEU A 18 -45.40 -2.48 -22.49
CA LEU A 18 -46.22 -2.03 -21.35
C LEU A 18 -47.64 -2.71 -21.41
N VAL A 19 -47.89 -3.60 -20.45
CA VAL A 19 -49.28 -3.92 -20.09
C VAL A 19 -49.43 -3.59 -18.61
N GLY A 20 -50.13 -2.52 -18.34
CA GLY A 20 -50.46 -2.07 -16.99
C GLY A 20 -51.71 -2.77 -16.44
N THR A 21 -51.67 -3.13 -15.16
CA THR A 21 -52.87 -3.10 -14.31
C THR A 21 -52.50 -2.37 -12.99
N ALA A 22 -53.05 -1.22 -12.81
CA ALA A 22 -52.91 -0.45 -11.59
C ALA A 22 -53.69 -1.14 -10.44
N GLN A 23 -52.94 -1.59 -9.41
CA GLN A 23 -53.52 -1.72 -8.08
C GLN A 23 -53.01 -0.57 -7.22
N THR A 24 -53.95 0.25 -6.76
CA THR A 24 -53.74 1.33 -5.81
C THR A 24 -53.42 0.72 -4.44
N SER A 25 -52.15 0.64 -4.08
CA SER A 25 -51.71 0.47 -2.70
C SER A 25 -51.35 1.84 -2.14
N GLY A 26 -51.91 2.17 -0.96
CA GLY A 26 -51.65 3.42 -0.24
C GLY A 26 -50.18 3.72 -0.02
N PRO A 27 -49.82 4.96 0.38
CA PRO A 27 -48.44 5.37 0.54
C PRO A 27 -47.71 4.43 1.50
N PRO A 28 -46.46 4.05 1.19
CA PRO A 28 -45.63 3.24 2.10
C PRO A 28 -45.50 4.03 3.42
N ARG A 29 -45.90 3.43 4.53
CA ARG A 29 -45.51 3.93 5.83
C ARG A 29 -43.98 3.91 5.87
N GLU A 30 -43.37 5.06 6.16
CA GLU A 30 -41.99 5.10 6.59
C GLU A 30 -41.78 4.05 7.70
N PRO A 31 -40.75 3.21 7.62
CA PRO A 31 -40.42 2.39 8.78
C PRO A 31 -39.98 3.35 9.89
N GLN A 32 -40.81 3.54 10.89
CA GLN A 32 -40.34 4.02 12.19
C GLN A 32 -39.43 2.93 12.75
N SER A 33 -38.16 3.00 12.38
CA SER A 33 -37.11 2.31 13.11
C SER A 33 -37.08 2.95 14.49
N SER A 34 -37.51 2.23 15.51
CA SER A 34 -37.03 2.50 16.86
C SER A 34 -35.53 2.55 16.78
N LEU A 35 -34.92 3.73 17.04
CA LEU A 35 -33.49 3.90 17.06
C LEU A 35 -32.94 2.94 18.11
N GLU A 36 -32.48 1.76 17.69
CA GLU A 36 -31.69 0.90 18.55
C GLU A 36 -30.42 1.64 18.94
N ALA A 37 -30.11 1.67 20.23
CA ALA A 37 -28.88 2.29 20.70
C ALA A 37 -27.70 1.49 20.18
N ILE A 38 -26.90 2.11 19.29
CA ILE A 38 -25.72 1.52 18.66
C ILE A 38 -24.46 2.06 19.32
N VAL A 39 -23.42 1.19 19.37
CA VAL A 39 -22.06 1.63 19.66
C VAL A 39 -21.45 2.07 18.34
N VAL A 40 -21.08 3.34 18.23
CA VAL A 40 -20.39 3.91 17.07
C VAL A 40 -18.89 3.87 17.34
N THR A 41 -18.06 3.61 16.33
CA THR A 41 -16.61 3.62 16.44
C THR A 41 -16.12 4.92 17.10
N GLY A 42 -15.27 4.78 18.12
CA GLY A 42 -14.74 5.91 18.91
C GLY A 42 -15.36 6.06 20.30
N SER A 43 -16.31 5.19 20.70
CA SER A 43 -16.90 5.16 22.06
C SER A 43 -17.33 3.75 22.43
N TYR A 44 -17.23 3.42 23.72
CA TYR A 44 -17.80 2.18 24.32
C TYR A 44 -19.17 2.43 24.97
N ILE A 45 -19.63 3.68 25.00
CA ILE A 45 -20.95 4.07 25.53
C ILE A 45 -21.95 3.99 24.38
N ARG A 46 -23.08 3.25 24.61
CA ARG A 46 -24.17 3.14 23.66
C ARG A 46 -24.86 4.50 23.46
N ARG A 47 -25.17 4.85 22.23
CA ARG A 47 -25.79 6.12 21.84
C ARG A 47 -27.00 5.88 20.95
N THR A 48 -27.96 6.79 21.02
CA THR A 48 -29.10 6.86 20.09
C THR A 48 -28.83 7.88 18.97
N ASP A 49 -27.90 8.82 19.18
CA ASP A 49 -27.48 9.82 18.19
C ASP A 49 -26.23 9.28 17.44
N THR A 50 -26.32 9.18 16.13
CA THR A 50 -25.20 8.73 15.26
C THR A 50 -24.09 9.79 15.16
N GLU A 51 -24.40 11.05 15.46
CA GLU A 51 -23.45 12.14 15.42
C GLU A 51 -22.76 12.34 16.78
N SER A 52 -21.49 11.98 16.83
CA SER A 52 -20.62 12.14 17.99
C SER A 52 -19.79 13.44 17.92
N PRO A 53 -19.12 13.86 19.03
CA PRO A 53 -18.12 14.92 19.00
C PRO A 53 -17.00 14.67 17.99
N SER A 54 -16.64 13.41 17.73
CA SER A 54 -15.63 13.03 16.73
C SER A 54 -16.30 12.72 15.39
N PRO A 55 -15.75 13.15 14.24
CA PRO A 55 -16.31 12.85 12.90
C PRO A 55 -16.14 11.36 12.55
N VAL A 56 -17.24 10.72 12.15
CA VAL A 56 -17.28 9.31 11.70
C VAL A 56 -17.99 9.23 10.37
N ASP A 57 -17.33 8.71 9.34
CA ASP A 57 -17.96 8.36 8.07
C ASP A 57 -18.46 6.92 8.12
N VAL A 58 -19.65 6.68 7.58
CA VAL A 58 -20.25 5.35 7.50
C VAL A 58 -20.52 5.00 6.04
N LEU A 59 -19.91 3.93 5.57
CA LEU A 59 -20.14 3.34 4.25
C LEU A 59 -20.91 2.03 4.44
N THR A 60 -22.16 2.02 4.04
CA THR A 60 -23.03 0.84 4.16
C THR A 60 -22.75 -0.19 3.08
N SER A 61 -23.11 -1.46 3.31
CA SER A 61 -23.02 -2.50 2.29
C SER A 61 -23.79 -2.16 1.01
N ASP A 62 -24.89 -1.40 1.10
CA ASP A 62 -25.65 -0.90 -0.06
C ASP A 62 -24.86 0.16 -0.85
N ASP A 63 -24.21 1.13 -0.17
CA ASP A 63 -23.35 2.12 -0.82
C ASP A 63 -22.17 1.44 -1.56
N ILE A 64 -21.59 0.41 -0.95
CA ILE A 64 -20.49 -0.37 -1.52
C ILE A 64 -20.96 -1.13 -2.77
N ALA A 65 -22.09 -1.84 -2.68
CA ALA A 65 -22.64 -2.62 -3.78
C ALA A 65 -23.03 -1.73 -4.97
N LYS A 66 -23.60 -0.55 -4.73
CA LYS A 66 -23.96 0.43 -5.77
C LYS A 66 -22.74 0.87 -6.58
N ARG A 67 -21.60 1.09 -5.93
CA ARG A 67 -20.37 1.53 -6.59
C ARG A 67 -19.63 0.42 -7.33
N GLY A 68 -20.05 -0.85 -7.20
CA GLY A 68 -19.40 -2.00 -7.83
C GLY A 68 -18.01 -2.32 -7.24
N LEU A 69 -17.79 -1.94 -6.00
CA LEU A 69 -16.53 -2.22 -5.31
C LEU A 69 -16.50 -3.69 -4.88
N THR A 70 -15.41 -4.36 -5.16
CA THR A 70 -15.31 -5.82 -5.00
C THR A 70 -14.39 -6.26 -3.86
N SER A 71 -13.68 -5.32 -3.24
CA SER A 71 -12.81 -5.57 -2.09
C SER A 71 -12.90 -4.45 -1.05
N ILE A 72 -12.52 -4.73 0.18
CA ILE A 72 -12.40 -3.72 1.24
C ILE A 72 -11.32 -2.69 0.89
N ALA A 73 -10.25 -3.11 0.23
CA ALA A 73 -9.21 -2.20 -0.25
C ALA A 73 -9.80 -1.16 -1.23
N ASP A 74 -10.59 -1.59 -2.22
CA ASP A 74 -11.27 -0.67 -3.15
C ASP A 74 -12.16 0.31 -2.40
N VAL A 75 -12.94 -0.17 -1.41
CA VAL A 75 -13.82 0.67 -0.59
C VAL A 75 -13.03 1.78 0.11
N LEU A 76 -11.95 1.42 0.81
CA LEU A 76 -11.16 2.37 1.59
C LEU A 76 -10.38 3.35 0.70
N HIS A 77 -9.90 2.89 -0.45
CA HIS A 77 -9.21 3.76 -1.40
C HIS A 77 -10.13 4.79 -2.10
N THR A 78 -11.45 4.67 -1.99
CA THR A 78 -12.38 5.72 -2.45
C THR A 78 -12.51 6.89 -1.47
N LEU A 79 -12.06 6.74 -0.23
CA LEU A 79 -12.13 7.81 0.78
C LEU A 79 -11.26 9.00 0.37
N SER A 80 -11.80 10.21 0.50
CA SER A 80 -11.03 11.44 0.25
C SER A 80 -9.88 11.61 1.26
N SER A 81 -10.05 11.10 2.47
CA SER A 81 -9.04 11.13 3.54
C SER A 81 -7.91 10.11 3.37
N ASP A 82 -8.05 9.10 2.49
CA ASP A 82 -6.98 8.17 2.12
C ASP A 82 -6.17 8.75 0.96
N ASN A 83 -5.40 9.80 1.21
CA ASN A 83 -4.86 10.68 0.19
C ASN A 83 -3.34 10.62 -0.03
N SER A 84 -2.60 9.88 0.79
CA SER A 84 -1.15 9.69 0.65
C SER A 84 -0.66 8.53 1.52
N GLY A 85 0.47 7.92 1.15
CA GLY A 85 1.08 6.84 1.93
C GLY A 85 0.29 5.52 1.93
N THR A 86 -0.69 5.41 1.06
CA THR A 86 -1.52 4.22 0.88
C THR A 86 -0.77 3.15 0.10
N LEU A 87 -0.86 1.91 0.60
CA LEU A 87 -0.34 0.75 -0.11
C LEU A 87 -1.43 0.11 -0.95
N THR A 88 -1.16 -0.06 -2.23
CA THR A 88 -2.02 -0.81 -3.14
C THR A 88 -1.32 -2.09 -3.59
N SER A 89 -2.06 -3.14 -3.91
CA SER A 89 -1.50 -4.43 -4.33
C SER A 89 -0.64 -4.35 -5.60
N ASN A 90 -0.81 -3.31 -6.40
CA ASN A 90 -0.01 -3.02 -7.61
C ASN A 90 1.29 -2.26 -7.30
N PHE A 91 1.45 -1.76 -6.09
CA PHE A 91 2.65 -1.05 -5.70
C PHE A 91 3.72 -2.05 -5.26
N SER A 92 4.84 -2.09 -5.99
CA SER A 92 5.86 -3.13 -5.82
C SER A 92 7.09 -2.67 -5.03
N GLY A 93 7.11 -1.42 -4.59
CA GLY A 93 8.33 -0.78 -4.10
C GLY A 93 8.59 -0.81 -2.59
N ALA A 94 7.64 -1.24 -1.76
CA ALA A 94 7.67 -0.98 -0.32
C ALA A 94 7.98 -2.21 0.56
N MET A 95 8.65 -3.23 0.06
CA MET A 95 8.94 -4.49 0.79
C MET A 95 7.71 -5.28 1.28
N ALA A 96 6.52 -4.69 1.23
CA ALA A 96 5.24 -5.27 1.66
C ALA A 96 4.40 -5.76 0.48
N GLY A 97 5.02 -6.40 -0.49
CA GLY A 97 4.37 -6.86 -1.71
C GLY A 97 3.16 -7.75 -1.45
N GLY A 98 2.15 -7.65 -2.32
CA GLY A 98 0.95 -8.48 -2.29
C GLY A 98 -0.14 -8.05 -1.31
N ALA A 99 0.08 -7.02 -0.51
CA ALA A 99 -0.87 -6.51 0.47
C ALA A 99 -1.38 -5.11 0.13
N SER A 100 -2.47 -4.71 0.77
CA SER A 100 -3.02 -3.36 0.68
C SER A 100 -3.18 -2.76 2.07
N GLY A 101 -2.83 -1.48 2.23
CA GLY A 101 -2.93 -0.74 3.49
C GLY A 101 -3.58 0.62 3.28
N VAL A 102 -4.29 1.14 4.29
CA VAL A 102 -4.95 2.44 4.29
C VAL A 102 -4.14 3.45 5.10
N SER A 103 -4.02 4.67 4.57
CA SER A 103 -3.29 5.76 5.21
C SER A 103 -4.15 7.01 5.30
N LEU A 104 -4.86 7.19 6.40
CA LEU A 104 -5.70 8.36 6.58
C LEU A 104 -4.86 9.64 6.71
N ARG A 105 -5.27 10.70 5.99
CA ARG A 105 -4.68 12.05 6.02
C ARG A 105 -3.18 12.09 5.73
N GLY A 106 -2.66 11.06 5.03
CA GLY A 106 -1.25 11.00 4.66
C GLY A 106 -0.27 10.74 5.81
N LEU A 107 -0.74 10.21 6.94
CA LEU A 107 0.08 9.97 8.13
C LEU A 107 0.72 8.57 8.17
N THR A 108 0.81 7.89 7.03
CA THR A 108 1.32 6.52 6.82
C THR A 108 0.39 5.42 7.33
N VAL A 109 0.62 4.18 6.88
CA VAL A 109 -0.27 3.03 7.18
C VAL A 109 -0.21 2.58 8.64
N ASP A 110 0.87 2.86 9.34
CA ASP A 110 1.09 2.52 10.75
C ASP A 110 0.46 3.52 11.74
N ALA A 111 -0.05 4.65 11.24
CA ALA A 111 -0.79 5.64 12.02
C ALA A 111 -2.32 5.48 11.91
N THR A 112 -2.80 4.53 11.11
CA THR A 112 -4.22 4.21 10.90
C THR A 112 -4.54 2.84 11.47
N LEU A 113 -5.39 2.80 12.50
CA LEU A 113 -5.79 1.53 13.12
C LEU A 113 -6.93 0.88 12.34
N VAL A 114 -6.77 -0.39 11.98
CA VAL A 114 -7.82 -1.21 11.33
C VAL A 114 -8.36 -2.24 12.32
N LEU A 115 -9.69 -2.30 12.43
CA LEU A 115 -10.43 -3.20 13.31
C LEU A 115 -11.46 -4.01 12.51
N VAL A 116 -11.79 -5.19 13.01
CA VAL A 116 -12.94 -6.01 12.57
C VAL A 116 -13.81 -6.29 13.78
N ASP A 117 -15.07 -5.82 13.74
CA ASP A 117 -16.01 -5.88 14.87
C ASP A 117 -15.43 -5.26 16.17
N GLY A 118 -14.64 -4.19 16.06
CA GLY A 118 -14.00 -3.51 17.20
C GLY A 118 -12.71 -4.16 17.69
N HIS A 119 -12.28 -5.30 17.15
CA HIS A 119 -11.08 -6.03 17.55
C HIS A 119 -9.93 -5.82 16.58
N ARG A 120 -8.71 -5.71 17.11
CA ARG A 120 -7.48 -5.62 16.32
C ARG A 120 -7.25 -6.89 15.51
N MET A 121 -6.65 -6.73 14.33
CA MET A 121 -6.14 -7.81 13.49
C MET A 121 -4.63 -8.01 13.74
N ALA A 122 -4.11 -9.18 13.40
CA ALA A 122 -2.67 -9.37 13.24
C ALA A 122 -2.19 -8.49 12.05
N THR A 123 -1.02 -7.90 12.19
CA THR A 123 -0.40 -7.12 11.12
C THR A 123 0.05 -8.04 9.99
N TYR A 124 0.14 -7.49 8.79
CA TYR A 124 0.81 -8.17 7.68
C TYR A 124 2.26 -8.50 8.08
N PRO A 125 2.75 -9.73 7.83
CA PRO A 125 4.08 -10.12 8.33
C PRO A 125 5.26 -9.39 7.71
N LEU A 126 5.05 -8.73 6.57
CA LEU A 126 6.03 -7.88 5.90
C LEU A 126 5.68 -6.42 6.19
N ALA A 127 6.56 -5.73 6.90
CA ALA A 127 6.35 -4.32 7.21
C ALA A 127 6.60 -3.44 5.97
N ASP A 128 5.84 -2.37 5.83
CA ASP A 128 6.07 -1.34 4.82
C ASP A 128 7.46 -0.71 5.03
N ASP A 129 8.29 -0.68 3.99
CA ASP A 129 9.73 -0.33 4.02
C ASP A 129 10.58 -1.12 5.03
N GLY A 130 10.09 -2.29 5.45
CA GLY A 130 10.73 -3.04 6.51
C GLY A 130 10.62 -2.38 7.89
N GLN A 131 9.78 -1.37 8.05
CA GLN A 131 9.62 -0.58 9.27
C GLN A 131 8.18 -0.55 9.77
N ARG A 132 7.22 -0.13 8.95
CA ARG A 132 5.87 0.22 9.37
C ARG A 132 4.93 -0.97 9.34
N PRO A 133 4.42 -1.45 10.49
CA PRO A 133 3.43 -2.51 10.54
C PRO A 133 2.05 -2.00 10.11
N PHE A 134 1.28 -2.80 9.38
CA PHE A 134 -0.09 -2.49 8.98
C PHE A 134 -0.93 -3.76 8.83
N VAL A 135 -2.25 -3.60 8.72
CA VAL A 135 -3.19 -4.71 8.43
C VAL A 135 -3.45 -4.77 6.94
N ASP A 136 -3.33 -5.96 6.35
CA ASP A 136 -3.71 -6.18 4.95
C ASP A 136 -5.23 -6.15 4.79
N ILE A 137 -5.74 -5.02 4.30
CA ILE A 137 -7.17 -4.83 4.03
C ILE A 137 -7.65 -5.55 2.76
N GLY A 138 -6.72 -5.97 1.89
CA GLY A 138 -7.03 -6.75 0.70
C GLY A 138 -7.44 -8.18 0.99
N SER A 139 -7.07 -8.71 2.16
CA SER A 139 -7.42 -10.06 2.60
C SER A 139 -8.81 -10.18 3.25
N LEU A 140 -9.53 -9.07 3.47
CA LEU A 140 -10.80 -9.09 4.20
C LEU A 140 -11.99 -9.29 3.26
N PRO A 141 -12.97 -10.20 3.61
CA PRO A 141 -14.12 -10.47 2.77
C PRO A 141 -15.15 -9.34 2.80
N LEU A 142 -15.78 -9.08 1.67
CA LEU A 142 -16.82 -8.08 1.53
C LEU A 142 -18.23 -8.63 1.83
N GLY A 143 -18.49 -9.92 1.56
CA GLY A 143 -19.81 -10.54 1.64
C GLY A 143 -20.45 -10.56 3.03
N ILE A 144 -19.63 -10.51 4.09
CA ILE A 144 -20.12 -10.48 5.46
C ILE A 144 -20.21 -9.07 6.04
N VAL A 145 -19.75 -8.04 5.31
CA VAL A 145 -19.72 -6.67 5.80
C VAL A 145 -21.13 -6.10 5.86
N ASP A 146 -21.49 -5.51 6.98
CA ASP A 146 -22.68 -4.70 7.18
C ASP A 146 -22.40 -3.24 6.81
N ARG A 147 -21.26 -2.72 7.33
CA ARG A 147 -20.79 -1.36 7.05
C ARG A 147 -19.33 -1.20 7.41
N VAL A 148 -18.72 -0.17 6.90
CA VAL A 148 -17.37 0.30 7.28
C VAL A 148 -17.51 1.65 7.96
N GLU A 149 -17.00 1.77 9.19
CA GLU A 149 -16.96 3.01 9.94
C GLU A 149 -15.55 3.58 9.94
N VAL A 150 -15.40 4.85 9.56
CA VAL A 150 -14.11 5.53 9.51
C VAL A 150 -14.13 6.72 10.44
N LEU A 151 -13.49 6.56 11.58
CA LEU A 151 -13.32 7.63 12.58
C LEU A 151 -12.14 8.50 12.17
N LYS A 152 -12.40 9.75 11.79
CA LYS A 152 -11.41 10.72 11.34
C LYS A 152 -10.94 11.62 12.49
N ASP A 153 -10.45 11.02 13.58
CA ASP A 153 -9.99 11.72 14.78
C ASP A 153 -8.97 10.86 15.55
N GLY A 154 -8.12 11.51 16.36
CA GLY A 154 -7.25 10.79 17.28
C GLY A 154 -8.04 9.94 18.27
N ALA A 155 -7.78 8.64 18.32
CA ALA A 155 -8.56 7.69 19.09
C ALA A 155 -7.71 6.80 20.01
N SER A 156 -6.46 7.17 20.27
CA SER A 156 -5.57 6.39 21.15
C SER A 156 -6.09 6.28 22.60
N ALA A 157 -6.90 7.25 23.06
CA ALA A 157 -7.54 7.19 24.38
C ALA A 157 -8.59 6.07 24.49
N ILE A 158 -9.07 5.53 23.38
CA ILE A 158 -10.04 4.43 23.33
C ILE A 158 -9.36 3.12 22.91
N TYR A 159 -8.58 3.14 21.83
CA TYR A 159 -8.04 1.94 21.19
C TYR A 159 -6.53 1.73 21.38
N GLY A 160 -5.81 2.67 22.03
CA GLY A 160 -4.36 2.59 22.25
C GLY A 160 -3.53 3.01 21.06
N SER A 161 -2.34 2.43 20.89
CA SER A 161 -1.37 2.71 19.83
C SER A 161 -2.00 2.66 18.43
N ASP A 162 -1.38 3.37 17.47
CA ASP A 162 -1.67 3.36 16.02
C ASP A 162 -2.94 4.12 15.59
N ALA A 163 -3.79 4.55 16.53
CA ALA A 163 -5.00 5.32 16.26
C ALA A 163 -4.71 6.85 16.28
N ILE A 164 -3.68 7.29 15.55
CA ILE A 164 -3.27 8.70 15.46
C ILE A 164 -4.06 9.44 14.37
N ALA A 165 -4.05 8.91 13.15
CA ALA A 165 -4.74 9.47 11.99
C ALA A 165 -6.24 9.22 12.04
N GLY A 166 -6.62 8.08 12.61
CA GLY A 166 -7.99 7.63 12.74
C GLY A 166 -8.10 6.13 12.93
N VAL A 167 -9.34 5.64 12.84
CA VAL A 167 -9.68 4.21 12.97
C VAL A 167 -10.60 3.80 11.84
N VAL A 168 -10.29 2.71 11.17
CA VAL A 168 -11.19 2.03 10.23
C VAL A 168 -11.72 0.78 10.92
N ASN A 169 -13.03 0.70 11.14
CA ASN A 169 -13.68 -0.43 11.76
C ASN A 169 -14.65 -1.10 10.79
N ILE A 170 -14.35 -2.33 10.42
CA ILE A 170 -15.16 -3.14 9.51
C ILE A 170 -16.14 -3.92 10.36
N ILE A 171 -17.41 -3.54 10.29
CA ILE A 171 -18.49 -4.16 11.05
C ILE A 171 -19.12 -5.26 10.21
N THR A 172 -19.12 -6.48 10.73
CA THR A 172 -19.74 -7.63 10.06
C THR A 172 -21.21 -7.79 10.47
N LYS A 173 -22.01 -8.48 9.64
CA LYS A 173 -23.42 -8.79 9.94
C LYS A 173 -23.53 -9.44 11.32
N LYS A 174 -24.36 -8.89 12.20
CA LYS A 174 -24.58 -9.41 13.56
C LYS A 174 -25.30 -10.75 13.56
N GLN A 175 -26.31 -10.87 12.70
CA GLN A 175 -27.06 -12.10 12.44
C GLN A 175 -27.47 -12.13 10.96
N PHE A 176 -27.71 -13.32 10.45
CA PHE A 176 -28.20 -13.53 9.10
C PHE A 176 -29.13 -14.75 9.09
N THR A 177 -30.28 -14.64 8.41
CA THR A 177 -31.26 -15.74 8.24
C THR A 177 -31.64 -15.81 6.77
N GLY A 178 -31.73 -17.02 6.24
CA GLY A 178 -32.01 -17.31 4.85
C GLY A 178 -30.77 -17.57 4.02
N PHE A 179 -30.85 -17.29 2.73
CA PHE A 179 -29.77 -17.51 1.77
C PHE A 179 -29.56 -16.24 0.92
N GLU A 180 -28.30 -15.84 0.77
CA GLU A 180 -27.90 -14.77 -0.13
C GLU A 180 -26.75 -15.25 -1.00
N ALA A 181 -26.84 -15.03 -2.30
CA ALA A 181 -25.75 -15.29 -3.24
C ALA A 181 -25.52 -14.08 -4.12
N SER A 182 -24.27 -13.68 -4.32
CA SER A 182 -23.88 -12.61 -5.22
C SER A 182 -22.79 -13.06 -6.17
N THR A 183 -22.84 -12.55 -7.39
CA THR A 183 -21.80 -12.71 -8.39
C THR A 183 -21.54 -11.39 -9.06
N ASP A 184 -20.28 -11.03 -9.21
CA ASP A 184 -19.81 -9.85 -9.93
C ASP A 184 -18.82 -10.30 -11.00
N LEU A 185 -19.00 -9.83 -12.23
CA LEU A 185 -18.13 -10.11 -13.36
C LEU A 185 -17.74 -8.79 -14.03
N GLY A 186 -16.45 -8.56 -14.23
CA GLY A 186 -15.96 -7.33 -14.83
C GLY A 186 -14.80 -7.55 -15.78
N SER A 187 -14.62 -6.61 -16.71
CA SER A 187 -13.48 -6.58 -17.64
C SER A 187 -13.25 -5.17 -18.16
N SER A 188 -12.00 -4.86 -18.53
CA SER A 188 -11.70 -3.58 -19.16
C SER A 188 -12.24 -3.50 -20.58
N SER A 189 -12.31 -2.30 -21.14
CA SER A 189 -12.67 -2.07 -22.56
C SER A 189 -11.68 -2.70 -23.57
N LYS A 190 -10.53 -3.20 -23.08
CA LYS A 190 -9.54 -3.95 -23.86
C LYS A 190 -9.72 -5.46 -23.76
N ALA A 191 -10.77 -5.94 -23.09
CA ALA A 191 -11.07 -7.35 -22.84
C ALA A 191 -9.98 -8.06 -22.02
N ASP A 192 -9.29 -7.34 -21.15
CA ASP A 192 -8.32 -7.85 -20.18
C ASP A 192 -8.75 -7.51 -18.73
N GLY A 193 -7.95 -7.94 -17.74
CA GLY A 193 -8.24 -7.65 -16.34
C GLY A 193 -9.55 -8.25 -15.85
N LEU A 194 -9.92 -9.46 -16.32
CA LEU A 194 -11.14 -10.15 -15.89
C LEU A 194 -11.23 -10.19 -14.36
N ALA A 195 -12.27 -9.57 -13.81
CA ALA A 195 -12.57 -9.57 -12.39
C ALA A 195 -13.78 -10.48 -12.14
N GLN A 196 -13.69 -11.33 -11.14
CA GLN A 196 -14.76 -12.25 -10.74
C GLN A 196 -14.86 -12.23 -9.21
N ARG A 197 -16.08 -12.08 -8.71
CA ARG A 197 -16.40 -12.27 -7.30
C ARG A 197 -17.64 -13.15 -7.19
N LEU A 198 -17.57 -14.17 -6.35
CA LEU A 198 -18.67 -15.06 -6.01
C LEU A 198 -18.77 -15.07 -4.48
N SER A 199 -19.94 -14.80 -3.93
CA SER A 199 -20.18 -14.89 -2.50
C SER A 199 -21.50 -15.60 -2.23
N ALA A 200 -21.52 -16.46 -1.23
CA ALA A 200 -22.73 -17.11 -0.74
C ALA A 200 -22.78 -17.08 0.79
N THR A 201 -23.90 -16.64 1.33
CA THR A 201 -24.17 -16.60 2.75
C THR A 201 -25.42 -17.43 3.05
N TYR A 202 -25.33 -18.31 4.02
CA TYR A 202 -26.47 -19.08 4.54
C TYR A 202 -26.53 -18.99 6.06
N GLY A 203 -27.72 -18.71 6.58
CA GLY A 203 -27.91 -18.63 8.01
C GLY A 203 -29.30 -19.06 8.46
N PHE A 204 -29.41 -19.43 9.70
CA PHE A 204 -30.64 -19.85 10.32
C PHE A 204 -30.68 -19.49 11.82
N GLY A 205 -31.90 -19.51 12.36
CA GLY A 205 -32.19 -19.06 13.71
C GLY A 205 -32.31 -17.55 13.80
N ASP A 206 -32.99 -17.09 14.81
CA ASP A 206 -33.14 -15.67 15.16
C ASP A 206 -32.81 -15.52 16.65
N LEU A 207 -31.91 -14.60 16.99
CA LEU A 207 -31.46 -14.42 18.35
C LEU A 207 -32.57 -13.96 19.32
N GLY A 208 -33.60 -13.30 18.78
CA GLY A 208 -34.78 -12.85 19.52
C GLY A 208 -35.76 -13.99 19.87
N THR A 209 -36.09 -14.80 18.87
CA THR A 209 -37.10 -15.87 18.97
C THR A 209 -36.52 -17.21 19.28
N ASP A 210 -35.41 -17.59 18.63
CA ASP A 210 -34.82 -18.93 18.72
C ASP A 210 -33.65 -18.98 19.71
N GLN A 211 -33.25 -17.82 20.27
CA GLN A 211 -32.13 -17.64 21.18
C GLN A 211 -30.77 -17.99 20.58
N HIS A 212 -30.70 -18.28 19.30
CA HIS A 212 -29.47 -18.48 18.56
C HIS A 212 -29.58 -17.99 17.11
N ASN A 213 -28.44 -17.68 16.52
CA ASN A 213 -28.27 -17.46 15.08
C ASN A 213 -26.93 -18.04 14.67
N ILE A 214 -26.91 -18.75 13.58
CA ILE A 214 -25.68 -19.27 12.98
C ILE A 214 -25.71 -18.90 11.50
N TYR A 215 -24.61 -18.33 11.01
CA TYR A 215 -24.45 -18.16 9.58
C TYR A 215 -23.04 -18.52 9.10
N PHE A 216 -22.98 -18.90 7.84
CA PHE A 216 -21.74 -19.22 7.12
C PHE A 216 -21.67 -18.37 5.88
N ASN A 217 -20.46 -17.94 5.52
CA ASN A 217 -20.16 -17.26 4.28
C ASN A 217 -18.96 -17.91 3.59
N VAL A 218 -19.03 -18.03 2.28
CA VAL A 218 -17.90 -18.30 1.41
C VAL A 218 -17.83 -17.23 0.34
N GLU A 219 -16.63 -16.66 0.13
CA GLU A 219 -16.36 -15.68 -0.91
C GLU A 219 -15.12 -16.09 -1.68
N TYR A 220 -15.24 -16.10 -3.02
CA TYR A 220 -14.11 -16.28 -3.94
C TYR A 220 -13.95 -15.04 -4.78
N ARG A 221 -12.72 -14.57 -4.92
CA ARG A 221 -12.34 -13.43 -5.74
C ARG A 221 -11.22 -13.84 -6.69
N HIS A 222 -11.31 -13.39 -7.93
CA HIS A 222 -10.26 -13.52 -8.93
C HIS A 222 -10.14 -12.24 -9.71
N GLN A 223 -8.91 -11.78 -9.90
CA GLN A 223 -8.55 -10.63 -10.70
C GLN A 223 -7.42 -11.02 -11.64
N ALA A 224 -7.69 -11.03 -12.94
CA ALA A 224 -6.66 -11.28 -13.94
C ALA A 224 -5.71 -10.09 -14.05
N GLU A 225 -4.50 -10.34 -14.50
CA GLU A 225 -3.48 -9.29 -14.72
C GLU A 225 -3.89 -8.34 -15.86
N ILE A 226 -3.37 -7.11 -15.77
CA ILE A 226 -3.34 -6.14 -16.86
C ILE A 226 -1.87 -5.79 -17.10
N LYS A 227 -1.37 -6.05 -18.29
CA LYS A 227 0.02 -5.77 -18.65
C LYS A 227 0.17 -4.32 -19.10
N GLN A 228 1.31 -3.71 -18.79
CA GLN A 228 1.61 -2.35 -19.23
C GLN A 228 1.80 -2.29 -20.75
N GLU A 229 2.37 -3.34 -21.35
CA GLU A 229 2.56 -3.46 -22.81
C GLU A 229 1.23 -3.42 -23.60
N ASP A 230 0.10 -3.80 -23.00
CA ASP A 230 -1.22 -3.79 -23.62
C ASP A 230 -1.89 -2.40 -23.60
N ARG A 231 -1.23 -1.42 -23.03
CA ARG A 231 -1.72 -0.04 -22.96
C ARG A 231 -1.02 0.85 -24.00
N GLY A 232 -1.79 1.75 -24.58
CA GLY A 232 -1.28 2.73 -25.53
C GLY A 232 -0.80 4.02 -24.89
N SER A 233 -0.45 5.00 -25.75
CA SER A 233 0.04 6.32 -25.33
C SER A 233 1.33 6.21 -24.49
N TYR A 234 1.62 7.17 -23.62
CA TYR A 234 2.83 7.20 -22.80
C TYR A 234 2.91 6.08 -21.76
N LEU A 235 1.83 5.35 -21.47
CA LEU A 235 1.85 4.24 -20.51
C LEU A 235 2.83 3.14 -20.92
N ASN A 236 2.96 2.88 -22.22
CA ASN A 236 3.87 1.90 -22.78
C ASN A 236 4.92 2.53 -23.70
N GLN A 237 5.52 3.64 -23.29
CA GLN A 237 6.57 4.32 -24.03
C GLN A 237 7.78 4.59 -23.14
N LEU A 238 8.97 4.47 -23.71
CA LEU A 238 10.23 4.90 -23.08
C LEU A 238 10.64 6.29 -23.55
N ASP A 239 10.26 6.69 -24.75
CA ASP A 239 10.45 8.06 -25.23
C ASP A 239 9.23 8.90 -24.87
N LEU A 240 9.31 9.62 -23.77
CA LEU A 240 8.22 10.43 -23.24
C LEU A 240 8.26 11.89 -23.73
N ARG A 241 9.25 12.27 -24.55
CA ARG A 241 9.38 13.66 -25.07
C ARG A 241 8.16 14.14 -25.83
N PRO A 242 7.44 13.32 -26.64
CA PRO A 242 6.20 13.74 -27.28
C PRO A 242 5.08 14.10 -26.32
N TYR A 243 5.19 13.68 -25.05
CA TYR A 243 4.20 13.89 -23.99
C TYR A 243 4.67 14.88 -22.91
N GLY A 244 5.81 15.54 -23.13
CA GLY A 244 6.39 16.51 -22.18
C GLY A 244 7.28 15.89 -21.10
N GLY A 245 7.65 14.62 -21.23
CA GLY A 245 8.61 13.92 -20.36
C GLY A 245 9.99 13.79 -21.00
N SER A 246 10.81 12.88 -20.44
CA SER A 246 12.19 12.62 -20.88
C SER A 246 12.29 11.39 -21.79
N ASP A 247 13.45 11.19 -22.42
CA ASP A 247 13.79 9.97 -23.13
C ASP A 247 14.40 8.96 -22.15
N LEU A 248 13.65 7.92 -21.81
CA LEU A 248 14.08 6.87 -20.88
C LEU A 248 14.77 5.66 -21.57
N ARG A 249 14.95 5.69 -22.89
CA ARG A 249 15.51 4.56 -23.65
C ARG A 249 16.96 4.26 -23.32
N GLY A 250 17.66 5.21 -22.78
CA GLY A 250 19.08 5.07 -22.42
C GLY A 250 19.36 4.81 -20.96
N GLY A 251 18.37 4.49 -20.15
CA GLY A 251 18.50 4.34 -18.69
C GLY A 251 18.02 5.57 -17.93
N ILE A 252 18.32 5.63 -16.64
CA ILE A 252 17.64 6.51 -15.69
C ILE A 252 17.87 8.01 -15.95
N VAL A 253 18.98 8.42 -16.57
CA VAL A 253 19.27 9.85 -16.77
C VAL A 253 20.04 10.12 -18.08
N GLN A 254 19.47 10.96 -18.92
CA GLN A 254 20.19 11.51 -20.06
C GLN A 254 21.24 12.52 -19.57
N GLY A 255 22.52 12.22 -19.79
CA GLY A 255 23.61 13.16 -19.48
C GLY A 255 24.48 12.74 -18.27
N ASP A 256 24.23 11.60 -17.66
CA ASP A 256 25.18 11.01 -16.72
C ASP A 256 26.26 10.23 -17.51
N PRO A 257 27.50 10.72 -17.58
CA PRO A 257 28.56 10.10 -18.40
C PRO A 257 29.09 8.79 -17.82
N GLY A 258 28.61 8.31 -16.67
CA GLY A 258 29.18 7.20 -15.93
C GLY A 258 28.33 5.93 -15.84
N THR A 259 27.04 5.97 -16.20
CA THR A 259 26.15 4.79 -16.06
C THR A 259 25.84 4.20 -17.43
N PRO A 260 26.31 2.95 -17.73
CA PRO A 260 25.82 2.25 -18.89
C PRO A 260 24.32 2.02 -18.76
N ALA A 261 23.59 2.40 -19.81
CA ALA A 261 22.16 2.11 -19.91
C ALA A 261 21.91 0.60 -19.84
N TYR A 262 20.73 0.22 -19.33
CA TYR A 262 20.22 -1.13 -19.48
C TYR A 262 20.35 -1.57 -20.96
N THR A 263 20.94 -2.74 -21.19
CA THR A 263 21.14 -3.24 -22.54
C THR A 263 20.66 -4.69 -22.68
N ALA A 264 19.85 -4.93 -23.73
CA ALA A 264 19.32 -6.25 -24.02
C ALA A 264 20.37 -7.22 -24.59
N VAL A 265 21.41 -6.70 -25.24
CA VAL A 265 22.43 -7.51 -25.93
C VAL A 265 23.65 -7.73 -25.05
N GLY A 266 23.92 -6.84 -24.14
CA GLY A 266 25.09 -6.83 -23.29
C GLY A 266 26.26 -6.06 -23.89
N MET A 267 27.08 -5.51 -23.01
CA MET A 267 28.30 -4.77 -23.30
C MET A 267 29.45 -5.36 -22.50
N VAL A 268 30.65 -5.23 -22.99
CA VAL A 268 31.85 -5.79 -22.37
C VAL A 268 32.94 -4.74 -22.26
N ALA A 269 33.57 -4.64 -21.08
CA ALA A 269 34.76 -3.81 -20.88
C ALA A 269 35.93 -4.64 -20.37
N PRO A 270 37.18 -4.22 -20.61
CA PRO A 270 38.31 -4.88 -19.98
C PRO A 270 38.25 -4.77 -18.45
N LEU A 271 38.50 -5.86 -17.75
CA LEU A 271 38.65 -5.83 -16.31
C LEU A 271 40.01 -5.17 -15.97
N ASP A 272 39.98 -3.89 -15.69
CA ASP A 272 41.13 -3.19 -15.13
C ASP A 272 41.02 -3.18 -13.60
N ARG A 273 42.02 -3.73 -12.92
CA ARG A 273 42.09 -3.73 -11.47
C ARG A 273 42.25 -2.33 -10.86
N SER A 274 42.57 -1.33 -11.66
CA SER A 274 42.55 0.08 -11.24
C SER A 274 41.15 0.68 -11.11
N GLY A 275 40.14 -0.03 -11.61
CA GLY A 275 38.73 0.49 -11.61
C GLY A 275 38.45 1.54 -12.67
N ALA A 276 39.44 1.92 -13.49
CA ALA A 276 39.23 2.90 -14.54
C ALA A 276 38.73 2.22 -15.83
N LEU A 277 37.66 2.70 -16.39
CA LEU A 277 37.23 2.29 -17.74
C LEU A 277 38.20 2.82 -18.79
N PRO A 278 38.42 2.06 -19.88
CA PRO A 278 39.16 2.59 -21.01
C PRO A 278 38.47 3.85 -21.54
N ALA A 279 39.27 4.76 -22.10
CA ALA A 279 38.74 5.98 -22.69
C ALA A 279 37.66 5.74 -23.78
N GLN A 280 37.67 4.56 -24.40
CA GLN A 280 36.68 4.12 -25.40
C GLN A 280 35.40 3.53 -24.75
N GLY A 281 35.37 3.30 -23.44
CA GLY A 281 34.20 2.73 -22.73
C GLY A 281 33.93 1.26 -23.03
N TYR A 282 32.67 0.90 -23.16
CA TYR A 282 32.20 -0.49 -23.33
C TYR A 282 32.07 -0.89 -24.80
N TYR A 283 32.47 -2.10 -25.13
CA TYR A 283 32.22 -2.73 -26.43
C TYR A 283 30.87 -3.41 -26.44
N LEU A 284 29.93 -2.93 -27.28
CA LEU A 284 28.61 -3.55 -27.46
C LEU A 284 28.77 -4.86 -28.22
N LEU A 285 28.27 -5.96 -27.66
CA LEU A 285 28.23 -7.25 -28.34
C LEU A 285 27.32 -7.16 -29.59
N PRO A 286 27.64 -7.91 -30.67
CA PRO A 286 26.79 -7.93 -31.86
C PRO A 286 25.36 -8.39 -31.55
N GLY A 287 24.38 -7.92 -32.34
CA GLY A 287 22.97 -8.30 -32.23
C GLY A 287 22.00 -7.15 -32.06
N CYS A 288 22.50 -5.96 -31.76
CA CYS A 288 21.68 -4.76 -31.73
C CYS A 288 21.47 -4.19 -33.15
N SER A 289 20.21 -3.94 -33.54
CA SER A 289 19.93 -3.20 -34.75
C SER A 289 20.26 -1.71 -34.57
N ALA A 290 20.60 -1.02 -35.66
CA ALA A 290 20.93 0.42 -35.62
C ALA A 290 19.76 1.26 -35.05
N GLN A 291 18.51 0.82 -35.27
CA GLN A 291 17.31 1.49 -34.78
C GLN A 291 17.14 1.34 -33.25
N ASN A 292 17.75 0.30 -32.69
CA ASN A 292 17.65 -0.02 -31.26
C ASN A 292 18.88 0.45 -30.46
N LEU A 293 19.83 1.13 -31.12
CA LEU A 293 20.93 1.77 -30.39
C LEU A 293 20.37 2.94 -29.57
N ASN A 294 20.69 2.93 -28.29
CA ASN A 294 20.37 4.04 -27.41
C ASN A 294 21.47 5.10 -27.40
N TYR A 295 21.24 6.26 -26.79
CA TYR A 295 22.20 7.36 -26.74
C TYR A 295 23.46 7.05 -25.90
N SER A 296 23.43 6.05 -25.04
CA SER A 296 24.60 5.58 -24.24
C SER A 296 25.44 4.53 -24.96
N GLY A 297 25.11 4.21 -26.23
CA GLY A 297 25.82 3.21 -27.03
C GLY A 297 25.44 1.76 -26.74
N GLY A 298 24.46 1.50 -25.88
CA GLY A 298 23.88 0.19 -25.62
C GLY A 298 22.69 -0.13 -26.53
N CYS A 299 22.15 -1.33 -26.42
CA CYS A 299 20.95 -1.76 -27.12
C CYS A 299 19.72 -1.46 -26.25
N THR A 300 18.72 -0.80 -26.80
CA THR A 300 17.50 -0.44 -26.08
C THR A 300 16.90 -1.63 -25.35
N TRP A 301 16.62 -1.42 -24.10
CA TRP A 301 15.92 -2.34 -23.21
C TRP A 301 14.57 -1.76 -22.86
N ASP A 302 13.49 -2.55 -23.01
CA ASP A 302 12.14 -2.09 -22.64
C ASP A 302 11.65 -2.84 -21.40
N PRO A 303 11.75 -2.23 -20.20
CA PRO A 303 11.26 -2.83 -18.96
C PRO A 303 9.72 -2.90 -18.91
N ASN A 304 9.00 -2.13 -19.75
CA ASN A 304 7.53 -2.11 -19.74
C ASN A 304 6.93 -3.44 -20.19
N LEU A 305 7.68 -4.25 -20.93
CA LEU A 305 7.29 -5.63 -21.30
C LEU A 305 7.05 -6.55 -20.09
N TYR A 306 7.65 -6.23 -18.96
CA TYR A 306 7.58 -7.03 -17.73
C TYR A 306 6.70 -6.40 -16.65
N LYS A 307 6.27 -5.16 -16.82
CA LYS A 307 5.48 -4.44 -15.84
C LYS A 307 3.99 -4.76 -15.96
N LYS A 308 3.34 -4.82 -14.82
CA LYS A 308 1.89 -4.98 -14.71
C LYS A 308 1.27 -3.71 -14.16
N ILE A 309 0.23 -3.21 -14.84
CA ILE A 309 -0.65 -2.15 -14.30
C ILE A 309 -1.45 -2.72 -13.15
N GLN A 310 -1.85 -3.99 -13.29
CA GLN A 310 -2.59 -4.72 -12.27
C GLN A 310 -2.02 -6.13 -12.18
N PRO A 311 -1.56 -6.57 -11.02
CA PRO A 311 -1.12 -7.95 -10.83
C PRO A 311 -2.32 -8.92 -10.85
N ARG A 312 -2.07 -10.18 -11.18
CA ARG A 312 -3.04 -11.24 -10.90
C ARG A 312 -3.20 -11.39 -9.40
N SER A 313 -4.45 -11.50 -8.95
CA SER A 313 -4.74 -11.84 -7.55
C SER A 313 -5.92 -12.80 -7.44
N GLU A 314 -5.90 -13.62 -6.39
CA GLU A 314 -6.97 -14.54 -6.03
C GLU A 314 -7.24 -14.46 -4.53
N GLY A 315 -8.48 -14.66 -4.13
CA GLY A 315 -8.89 -14.70 -2.72
C GLY A 315 -9.94 -15.78 -2.47
N LEU A 316 -9.84 -16.45 -1.33
CA LEU A 316 -10.84 -17.37 -0.81
C LEU A 316 -11.07 -17.10 0.66
N ASP A 317 -12.29 -16.75 1.02
CA ASP A 317 -12.65 -16.38 2.37
C ASP A 317 -13.77 -17.28 2.87
N LEU A 318 -13.60 -17.79 4.08
CA LEU A 318 -14.57 -18.61 4.79
C LEU A 318 -14.85 -17.96 6.14
N THR A 319 -16.11 -17.75 6.46
CA THR A 319 -16.52 -17.20 7.76
C THR A 319 -17.69 -17.98 8.32
N ALA A 320 -17.63 -18.28 9.62
CA ALA A 320 -18.75 -18.78 10.39
C ALA A 320 -18.94 -17.89 11.62
N LYS A 321 -20.17 -17.50 11.91
CA LYS A 321 -20.51 -16.73 13.11
C LYS A 321 -21.68 -17.41 13.82
N TRP A 322 -21.49 -17.69 15.09
CA TRP A 322 -22.47 -18.31 15.94
C TRP A 322 -22.77 -17.41 17.13
N SER A 323 -23.99 -16.92 17.21
CA SER A 323 -24.49 -16.13 18.32
C SER A 323 -25.53 -16.94 19.09
N GLN A 324 -25.42 -17.01 20.41
CA GLN A 324 -26.33 -17.78 21.28
C GLN A 324 -26.59 -17.04 22.58
N LYS A 325 -27.84 -17.00 23.04
CA LYS A 325 -28.18 -16.60 24.38
C LYS A 325 -27.90 -17.74 25.37
N ILE A 326 -27.23 -17.43 26.46
CA ILE A 326 -26.87 -18.36 27.53
C ILE A 326 -27.63 -17.90 28.78
N GLY A 327 -28.74 -18.57 29.06
CA GLY A 327 -29.70 -18.13 30.10
C GLY A 327 -30.29 -16.76 29.71
N ASP A 328 -30.73 -15.99 30.72
CA ASP A 328 -31.46 -14.73 30.49
C ASP A 328 -30.54 -13.50 30.36
N ARG A 329 -29.23 -13.63 30.60
CA ARG A 329 -28.32 -12.49 30.78
C ARG A 329 -27.19 -12.42 29.78
N TRP A 330 -26.69 -13.57 29.34
CA TRP A 330 -25.49 -13.63 28.49
C TRP A 330 -25.82 -13.91 27.04
N THR A 331 -25.09 -13.28 26.18
CA THR A 331 -25.02 -13.63 24.73
C THR A 331 -23.57 -13.94 24.41
N SER A 332 -23.32 -15.14 23.89
CA SER A 332 -22.04 -15.57 23.33
C SER A 332 -22.07 -15.35 21.82
N THR A 333 -20.99 -14.82 21.26
CA THR A 333 -20.81 -14.66 19.80
C THR A 333 -19.41 -15.15 19.42
N LEU A 334 -19.35 -16.32 18.82
CA LEU A 334 -18.12 -16.91 18.27
C LEU A 334 -18.02 -16.59 16.80
N ALA A 335 -16.93 -15.91 16.39
CA ALA A 335 -16.58 -15.66 15.02
C ALA A 335 -15.33 -16.45 14.62
N LEU A 336 -15.46 -17.29 13.60
CA LEU A 336 -14.39 -18.09 13.01
C LEU A 336 -14.19 -17.60 11.58
N SER A 337 -12.96 -17.26 11.20
CA SER A 337 -12.68 -16.81 9.85
C SER A 337 -11.34 -17.34 9.35
N MET A 338 -11.31 -17.70 8.08
CA MET A 338 -10.11 -17.96 7.30
C MET A 338 -10.17 -17.08 6.06
N PHE A 339 -9.19 -16.19 5.92
CA PHE A 339 -9.04 -15.34 4.73
C PHE A 339 -7.77 -15.72 4.01
N GLN A 340 -7.84 -15.94 2.71
CA GLN A 340 -6.68 -16.23 1.88
C GLN A 340 -6.62 -15.26 0.72
N SER A 341 -5.44 -14.70 0.48
CA SER A 341 -5.13 -13.95 -0.74
C SER A 341 -3.86 -14.48 -1.38
N GLU A 342 -3.81 -14.44 -2.71
CA GLU A 342 -2.63 -14.74 -3.50
C GLU A 342 -2.43 -13.63 -4.53
N SER A 343 -1.19 -13.15 -4.70
CA SER A 343 -0.84 -12.16 -5.70
C SER A 343 0.56 -12.42 -6.26
N GLU A 344 0.81 -11.93 -7.47
CA GLU A 344 2.10 -12.07 -8.15
C GLU A 344 2.66 -10.69 -8.48
N GLN A 345 3.90 -10.44 -8.11
CA GLN A 345 4.68 -9.29 -8.56
C GLN A 345 5.71 -9.72 -9.60
N TRP A 346 5.65 -9.09 -10.75
CA TRP A 346 6.59 -9.31 -11.83
C TRP A 346 7.64 -8.23 -11.82
N ARG A 347 8.89 -8.64 -11.96
CA ARG A 347 10.04 -7.77 -12.15
C ARG A 347 10.65 -8.06 -13.52
N GLN A 348 11.59 -7.23 -13.93
CA GLN A 348 12.37 -7.49 -15.15
C GLN A 348 13.36 -8.65 -14.94
N PRO A 349 13.94 -9.25 -16.00
CA PRO A 349 15.03 -10.20 -15.87
C PRO A 349 16.20 -9.64 -15.07
N ASN A 350 17.02 -10.52 -14.50
CA ASN A 350 18.20 -10.11 -13.77
C ASN A 350 19.09 -9.20 -14.64
N GLN A 351 19.45 -8.05 -14.10
CA GLN A 351 20.29 -7.07 -14.74
C GLN A 351 21.60 -6.93 -13.97
N TYR A 352 22.68 -6.93 -14.68
CA TYR A 352 23.99 -6.66 -14.15
C TYR A 352 24.51 -5.40 -14.81
N LEU A 353 24.55 -4.34 -14.03
CA LEU A 353 25.03 -3.04 -14.41
C LEU A 353 26.48 -2.88 -13.91
N ASP A 354 27.08 -1.71 -14.16
CA ASP A 354 28.39 -1.37 -13.61
C ASP A 354 28.41 -1.64 -12.09
N GLY A 355 29.48 -2.23 -11.61
CA GLY A 355 29.68 -2.61 -10.21
C GLY A 355 29.51 -1.50 -9.17
N THR A 356 29.28 -0.27 -9.62
CA THR A 356 28.88 0.87 -8.79
C THR A 356 27.38 0.92 -8.53
N THR A 357 26.57 0.22 -9.32
CA THR A 357 25.10 0.26 -9.25
C THR A 357 24.46 -0.93 -8.56
N LEU A 358 25.11 -2.07 -8.50
CA LEU A 358 24.69 -3.19 -7.67
C LEU A 358 25.44 -3.09 -6.34
N VAL A 359 24.80 -2.43 -5.42
CA VAL A 359 25.32 -2.33 -4.07
C VAL A 359 25.44 -3.74 -3.49
N PRO A 360 26.58 -4.14 -2.96
CA PRO A 360 26.67 -5.37 -2.19
C PRO A 360 25.70 -5.24 -1.01
N PHE A 361 24.58 -5.97 -1.05
CA PHE A 361 23.66 -5.99 0.07
C PHE A 361 24.37 -6.60 1.26
N VAL A 362 24.59 -5.80 2.26
CA VAL A 362 25.01 -6.29 3.55
C VAL A 362 23.78 -6.81 4.24
N TRP A 363 23.78 -8.07 4.54
CA TRP A 363 22.64 -8.74 5.11
C TRP A 363 22.88 -9.06 6.58
N ALA A 364 21.92 -8.73 7.43
CA ALA A 364 21.90 -9.30 8.77
C ALA A 364 21.39 -10.74 8.65
N GLY A 365 22.25 -11.71 8.77
CA GLY A 365 21.87 -13.11 8.76
C GLY A 365 20.82 -13.42 9.83
N ALA A 366 20.17 -14.57 9.73
CA ALA A 366 19.10 -15.05 10.61
C ALA A 366 19.38 -14.96 12.13
N ASN A 367 20.64 -14.74 12.51
CA ASN A 367 21.09 -14.55 13.89
C ASN A 367 21.52 -13.10 14.20
N GLY A 368 21.18 -12.13 13.34
CA GLY A 368 21.59 -10.73 13.54
C GLY A 368 23.07 -10.45 13.25
N THR A 369 23.79 -11.38 12.69
CA THR A 369 25.18 -11.19 12.25
C THR A 369 25.19 -10.56 10.86
N LEU A 370 25.89 -9.46 10.69
CA LEU A 370 26.17 -8.86 9.39
C LEU A 370 27.01 -9.83 8.55
N VAL A 371 26.49 -10.24 7.41
CA VAL A 371 27.28 -10.97 6.40
C VAL A 371 27.92 -9.92 5.53
N ASP A 372 29.23 -9.78 5.64
CA ASP A 372 30.03 -8.86 4.83
C ASP A 372 30.07 -9.36 3.38
N GLN A 373 29.31 -8.71 2.50
CA GLN A 373 29.27 -8.97 1.06
C GLN A 373 30.19 -8.05 0.27
N THR A 374 31.33 -7.74 0.80
CA THR A 374 32.35 -6.97 0.07
C THR A 374 32.95 -7.73 -1.11
N ASN A 375 32.44 -8.92 -1.42
CA ASN A 375 32.94 -9.71 -2.53
C ASN A 375 32.43 -9.18 -3.88
N PRO A 376 33.29 -8.53 -4.68
CA PRO A 376 32.87 -8.03 -6.01
C PRO A 376 32.32 -9.12 -6.93
N ALA A 377 32.58 -10.40 -6.63
CA ALA A 377 32.06 -11.52 -7.40
C ALA A 377 30.52 -11.65 -7.33
N THR A 378 29.84 -11.01 -6.40
CA THR A 378 28.36 -11.06 -6.28
C THR A 378 27.65 -9.94 -7.06
N THR A 379 28.38 -8.89 -7.46
CA THR A 379 27.84 -7.69 -8.08
C THR A 379 28.23 -7.51 -9.53
N GLN A 380 29.26 -8.22 -9.99
CA GLN A 380 29.80 -8.09 -11.35
C GLN A 380 29.83 -9.46 -12.04
N ILE A 381 29.45 -9.50 -13.32
CA ILE A 381 29.68 -10.66 -14.16
C ILE A 381 31.06 -10.51 -14.78
N VAL A 382 31.96 -11.42 -14.40
CA VAL A 382 33.33 -11.47 -14.94
C VAL A 382 33.43 -12.62 -15.93
N LEU A 383 33.67 -12.31 -17.20
CA LEU A 383 33.98 -13.28 -18.22
C LEU A 383 35.46 -13.68 -18.09
N PRO A 384 35.79 -14.97 -17.84
CA PRO A 384 37.15 -15.43 -17.76
C PRO A 384 37.95 -15.15 -19.04
N ALA A 385 39.27 -15.08 -18.92
CA ALA A 385 40.14 -14.81 -20.06
C ALA A 385 40.00 -15.84 -21.20
N ASN A 386 39.67 -17.08 -20.86
CA ASN A 386 39.45 -18.20 -21.81
C ASN A 386 38.00 -18.33 -22.31
N SER A 387 37.08 -17.53 -21.79
CA SER A 387 35.67 -17.58 -22.24
C SER A 387 35.58 -17.21 -23.72
N LEU A 388 34.78 -17.94 -24.49
CA LEU A 388 34.49 -17.64 -25.89
C LEU A 388 33.60 -16.38 -26.05
N ASP A 389 32.91 -15.98 -24.99
CA ASP A 389 32.12 -14.76 -24.98
C ASP A 389 32.92 -13.51 -24.58
N ASN A 390 34.17 -13.72 -24.13
CA ASN A 390 35.09 -12.63 -23.84
C ASN A 390 35.76 -12.12 -25.12
N PRO A 391 35.53 -10.88 -25.56
CA PRO A 391 36.08 -10.34 -26.79
C PRO A 391 37.61 -10.13 -26.77
N PHE A 392 38.24 -10.28 -25.60
CA PHE A 392 39.71 -10.24 -25.43
C PHE A 392 40.38 -11.63 -25.52
N ASN A 393 39.59 -12.69 -25.65
CA ASN A 393 40.09 -14.03 -25.97
C ASN A 393 40.36 -14.14 -27.49
N PRO A 394 41.57 -14.51 -27.93
CA PRO A 394 41.84 -14.68 -29.35
C PRO A 394 40.94 -15.68 -30.09
N ALA A 395 40.37 -16.65 -29.37
CA ALA A 395 39.43 -17.62 -29.91
C ALA A 395 37.98 -17.12 -29.97
N SER A 396 37.69 -15.96 -29.42
CA SER A 396 36.33 -15.37 -29.40
C SER A 396 35.86 -14.94 -30.79
N PRO A 397 34.62 -15.20 -31.18
CA PRO A 397 34.07 -14.66 -32.42
C PRO A 397 34.01 -13.13 -32.41
N TYR A 398 34.09 -12.51 -31.25
CA TYR A 398 34.01 -11.06 -31.06
C TYR A 398 35.37 -10.37 -31.08
N PHE A 399 36.47 -11.12 -31.14
CA PHE A 399 37.83 -10.60 -31.03
C PHE A 399 38.16 -9.53 -32.09
N THR A 400 37.82 -9.79 -33.34
CA THR A 400 38.11 -8.84 -34.46
C THR A 400 37.31 -7.54 -34.31
N GLY A 401 36.06 -7.63 -33.89
CA GLY A 401 35.21 -6.44 -33.67
C GLY A 401 35.71 -5.60 -32.49
N ALA A 402 36.06 -6.20 -31.39
CA ALA A 402 36.65 -5.51 -30.23
C ALA A 402 37.98 -4.88 -30.55
N LYS A 403 38.83 -5.57 -31.30
CA LYS A 403 40.12 -5.03 -31.79
C LYS A 403 39.93 -3.76 -32.62
N ALA A 404 38.94 -3.76 -33.51
CA ALA A 404 38.60 -2.55 -34.29
C ALA A 404 38.07 -1.41 -33.40
N TYR A 405 37.28 -1.74 -32.38
CA TYR A 405 36.70 -0.76 -31.45
C TYR A 405 37.75 -0.10 -30.54
N TYR A 406 38.61 -0.86 -29.89
CA TYR A 406 39.65 -0.36 -28.99
C TYR A 406 40.93 0.12 -29.68
N GLY A 407 41.10 -0.20 -30.95
CA GLY A 407 42.26 0.26 -31.74
C GLY A 407 43.62 -0.16 -31.16
N ALA A 408 44.54 0.81 -31.12
CA ALA A 408 45.94 0.53 -30.63
C ALA A 408 46.02 0.05 -29.17
N GLY A 409 45.04 0.43 -28.32
CA GLY A 409 44.98 0.02 -26.90
C GLY A 409 44.59 -1.44 -26.70
N PHE A 410 44.01 -2.09 -27.71
CA PHE A 410 43.46 -3.44 -27.61
C PHE A 410 44.49 -4.50 -27.14
N ALA A 411 45.76 -4.36 -27.60
CA ALA A 411 46.82 -5.29 -27.24
C ALA A 411 47.02 -5.45 -25.72
N ASN A 412 46.73 -4.43 -24.96
CA ASN A 412 46.82 -4.41 -23.49
C ASN A 412 45.79 -5.30 -22.80
N TYR A 413 44.70 -5.63 -23.50
CA TYR A 413 43.57 -6.37 -22.97
C TYR A 413 43.53 -7.84 -23.41
N VAL A 414 44.29 -8.21 -24.43
CA VAL A 414 44.31 -9.56 -24.97
C VAL A 414 44.70 -10.58 -23.89
N GLY A 415 43.89 -11.63 -23.76
CA GLY A 415 44.10 -12.71 -22.77
C GLY A 415 43.77 -12.32 -21.32
N LYS A 416 43.11 -11.17 -21.10
CA LYS A 416 42.60 -10.75 -19.78
C LYS A 416 41.14 -11.06 -19.61
N ALA A 417 40.69 -11.14 -18.36
CA ALA A 417 39.25 -11.23 -18.04
C ALA A 417 38.53 -9.92 -18.41
N ALA A 418 37.24 -10.02 -18.59
CA ALA A 418 36.38 -8.90 -18.96
C ALA A 418 35.15 -8.76 -18.06
N LEU A 419 34.64 -7.55 -17.90
CA LEU A 419 33.38 -7.26 -17.26
C LEU A 419 32.25 -7.34 -18.29
N PHE A 420 31.15 -7.97 -17.94
CA PHE A 420 29.93 -8.00 -18.76
C PHE A 420 28.84 -7.17 -18.09
N TYR A 421 28.15 -6.36 -18.88
CA TYR A 421 27.01 -5.54 -18.51
C TYR A 421 25.82 -5.87 -19.38
N GLY A 422 24.69 -6.11 -18.80
CA GLY A 422 23.48 -6.39 -19.55
C GLY A 422 22.44 -7.18 -18.77
N ALA A 423 21.31 -7.37 -19.41
CA ALA A 423 20.25 -8.20 -18.88
C ALA A 423 20.46 -9.67 -19.27
N LEU A 424 20.24 -10.58 -18.34
CA LEU A 424 20.25 -12.03 -18.58
C LEU A 424 18.84 -12.44 -19.06
N THR A 425 18.52 -12.12 -20.32
CA THR A 425 17.16 -12.27 -20.88
C THR A 425 16.75 -13.70 -21.18
N ASP A 426 17.69 -14.63 -21.19
CA ASP A 426 17.50 -16.08 -21.34
C ASP A 426 17.05 -16.75 -20.03
N ILE A 427 17.38 -16.18 -18.89
CA ILE A 427 16.95 -16.66 -17.57
C ILE A 427 15.50 -16.19 -17.35
N PRO A 428 14.62 -17.03 -16.75
CA PRO A 428 13.25 -16.62 -16.44
C PRO A 428 13.19 -15.31 -15.68
N VAL A 429 12.16 -14.53 -15.97
CA VAL A 429 11.91 -13.24 -15.29
C VAL A 429 11.73 -13.44 -13.79
N GLN A 430 12.14 -12.45 -13.03
CA GLN A 430 11.92 -12.47 -11.59
C GLN A 430 10.42 -12.32 -11.27
N ILE A 431 9.89 -13.31 -10.58
CA ILE A 431 8.51 -13.31 -10.09
C ILE A 431 8.53 -13.59 -8.60
N THR A 432 7.82 -12.76 -7.85
CA THR A 432 7.56 -12.99 -6.43
C THR A 432 6.07 -13.23 -6.24
N LYS A 433 5.72 -14.42 -5.72
CA LYS A 433 4.34 -14.78 -5.38
C LYS A 433 4.17 -14.67 -3.87
N TYR A 434 3.11 -13.98 -3.47
CA TYR A 434 2.70 -13.85 -2.07
C TYR A 434 1.40 -14.60 -1.87
N ARG A 435 1.39 -15.56 -0.97
CA ARG A 435 0.18 -16.26 -0.54
C ARG A 435 -0.01 -16.03 0.96
N THR A 436 -0.97 -15.20 1.28
CA THR A 436 -1.30 -14.84 2.66
C THR A 436 -2.52 -15.61 3.13
N GLN A 437 -2.45 -16.19 4.32
CA GLN A 437 -3.56 -16.86 5.01
C GLN A 437 -3.72 -16.22 6.38
N VAL A 438 -4.93 -15.79 6.72
CA VAL A 438 -5.27 -15.22 8.02
C VAL A 438 -6.32 -16.08 8.69
N TYR A 439 -5.99 -16.65 9.82
CA TYR A 439 -6.91 -17.42 10.67
C TYR A 439 -7.33 -16.54 11.85
N ARG A 440 -8.63 -16.41 12.07
CA ARG A 440 -9.17 -15.58 13.13
C ARG A 440 -10.22 -16.35 13.93
N VAL A 441 -10.06 -16.35 15.23
CA VAL A 441 -11.02 -16.89 16.21
C VAL A 441 -11.26 -15.81 17.24
N VAL A 442 -12.51 -15.37 17.41
CA VAL A 442 -12.88 -14.37 18.41
C VAL A 442 -14.18 -14.79 19.07
N GLU A 443 -14.20 -14.77 20.39
CA GLU A 443 -15.37 -15.00 21.23
C GLU A 443 -15.69 -13.72 22.00
N ASP A 444 -16.92 -13.26 21.88
CA ASP A 444 -17.50 -12.15 22.62
C ASP A 444 -18.62 -12.65 23.53
N LEU A 445 -18.47 -12.43 24.82
CA LEU A 445 -19.49 -12.67 25.84
C LEU A 445 -20.06 -11.31 26.27
N THR A 446 -21.31 -11.03 25.95
CA THR A 446 -21.99 -9.79 26.32
C THR A 446 -23.09 -10.07 27.34
N ALA A 447 -23.23 -9.21 28.34
CA ALA A 447 -24.28 -9.31 29.34
C ALA A 447 -24.62 -7.97 29.95
N THR A 448 -25.87 -7.84 30.43
CA THR A 448 -26.24 -6.75 31.32
C THR A 448 -26.24 -7.28 32.77
N LEU A 449 -25.23 -6.85 33.54
CA LEU A 449 -25.03 -7.26 34.93
C LEU A 449 -25.43 -6.13 35.88
N GLY A 450 -26.65 -6.19 36.44
CA GLY A 450 -27.25 -5.03 37.09
C GLY A 450 -27.47 -3.90 36.06
N ASP A 451 -26.85 -2.73 36.31
CA ASP A 451 -26.90 -1.58 35.39
C ASP A 451 -25.70 -1.56 34.43
N TRP A 452 -24.81 -2.53 34.45
CA TRP A 452 -23.62 -2.56 33.64
C TRP A 452 -23.83 -3.40 32.38
N ASP A 453 -23.72 -2.77 31.23
CA ASP A 453 -23.53 -3.46 29.94
C ASP A 453 -22.07 -3.90 29.85
N THR A 454 -21.83 -5.19 29.90
CA THR A 454 -20.50 -5.79 30.01
C THR A 454 -20.18 -6.60 28.76
N THR A 455 -18.95 -6.47 28.24
CA THR A 455 -18.41 -7.31 27.16
C THR A 455 -17.07 -7.88 27.61
N LEU A 456 -16.93 -9.19 27.51
CA LEU A 456 -15.66 -9.91 27.66
C LEU A 456 -15.31 -10.49 26.30
N SER A 457 -14.09 -10.25 25.83
CA SER A 457 -13.66 -10.75 24.54
C SER A 457 -12.33 -11.46 24.65
N ALA A 458 -12.18 -12.56 23.93
CA ALA A 458 -10.92 -13.25 23.76
C ALA A 458 -10.73 -13.63 22.30
N GLY A 459 -9.52 -13.47 21.77
CA GLY A 459 -9.27 -13.79 20.39
C GLY A 459 -7.84 -14.16 20.09
N PHE A 460 -7.71 -14.87 18.97
CA PHE A 460 -6.44 -15.22 18.35
C PHE A 460 -6.53 -14.98 16.85
N VAL A 461 -5.54 -14.28 16.31
CA VAL A 461 -5.41 -14.00 14.87
C VAL A 461 -4.01 -14.36 14.45
N ASP A 462 -3.87 -15.15 13.40
CA ASP A 462 -2.59 -15.61 12.84
C ASP A 462 -2.55 -15.32 11.35
N ALA A 463 -1.63 -14.47 10.94
CA ALA A 463 -1.38 -14.10 9.55
C ALA A 463 -0.07 -14.72 9.09
N GLN A 464 -0.14 -15.58 8.08
CA GLN A 464 0.99 -16.29 7.48
C GLN A 464 1.10 -15.90 6.03
N THR A 465 2.26 -15.41 5.60
CA THR A 465 2.55 -15.12 4.20
C THR A 465 3.67 -16.02 3.70
N ARG A 466 3.33 -16.94 2.82
CA ARG A 466 4.33 -17.71 2.07
C ARG A 466 4.73 -16.91 0.85
N ILE A 467 6.04 -16.69 0.71
CA ILE A 467 6.65 -15.95 -0.39
C ILE A 467 7.41 -16.96 -1.23
N THR A 468 7.15 -16.99 -2.54
CA THR A 468 7.86 -17.85 -3.49
C THR A 468 8.59 -16.96 -4.49
N TYR A 469 9.87 -17.21 -4.67
CA TYR A 469 10.77 -16.46 -5.53
C TYR A 469 11.17 -17.33 -6.72
N THR A 470 10.98 -16.82 -7.93
CA THR A 470 11.35 -17.48 -9.18
C THR A 470 12.18 -16.53 -10.03
N GLY A 471 13.21 -17.04 -10.72
CA GLY A 471 14.03 -16.25 -11.63
C GLY A 471 15.10 -15.39 -10.94
N PHE A 472 15.33 -15.54 -9.64
CA PHE A 472 16.37 -14.82 -8.91
C PHE A 472 17.71 -15.58 -9.01
N VAL A 473 18.71 -14.95 -9.62
CA VAL A 473 19.98 -15.61 -9.95
C VAL A 473 20.90 -15.65 -8.73
N ARG A 474 21.43 -16.83 -8.45
CA ARG A 474 22.47 -17.06 -7.45
C ARG A 474 23.83 -16.67 -8.02
N ALA A 475 24.47 -15.70 -7.38
CA ALA A 475 25.76 -15.19 -7.82
C ALA A 475 26.86 -16.27 -7.82
N SER A 476 26.90 -17.14 -6.81
CA SER A 476 27.86 -18.25 -6.73
C SER A 476 27.71 -19.24 -7.88
N ALA A 477 26.46 -19.61 -8.20
CA ALA A 477 26.17 -20.55 -9.28
C ALA A 477 26.47 -19.94 -10.66
N LEU A 478 26.13 -18.66 -10.88
CA LEU A 478 26.45 -17.96 -12.12
C LEU A 478 27.95 -17.84 -12.34
N ASN A 479 28.71 -17.44 -11.32
CA ASN A 479 30.15 -17.31 -11.42
C ASN A 479 30.82 -18.66 -11.68
N ALA A 480 30.35 -19.76 -11.08
CA ALA A 480 30.84 -21.09 -11.36
C ALA A 480 30.57 -21.48 -12.83
N ALA A 481 29.35 -21.27 -13.33
CA ALA A 481 28.99 -21.62 -14.69
C ALA A 481 29.68 -20.75 -15.76
N LEU A 482 30.02 -19.51 -15.44
CA LEU A 482 30.84 -18.67 -16.30
C LEU A 482 32.28 -19.12 -16.31
N ALA A 483 32.84 -19.58 -15.16
CA ALA A 483 34.20 -20.03 -15.03
C ALA A 483 34.45 -21.33 -15.80
N ASP A 484 33.50 -22.27 -15.78
CA ASP A 484 33.59 -23.55 -16.48
C ASP A 484 33.09 -23.50 -17.93
N GLY A 485 32.48 -22.36 -18.34
CA GLY A 485 31.95 -22.13 -19.69
C GLY A 485 30.60 -22.79 -19.99
N THR A 486 29.90 -23.31 -18.98
CA THR A 486 28.56 -23.91 -19.14
C THR A 486 27.46 -22.84 -19.33
N TYR A 487 27.66 -21.62 -18.84
CA TYR A 487 26.79 -20.49 -19.12
C TYR A 487 27.40 -19.53 -20.14
N ARG A 488 26.61 -19.18 -21.14
CA ARG A 488 26.99 -18.28 -22.24
C ARG A 488 26.17 -17.00 -22.19
N VAL A 489 26.77 -15.87 -22.58
CA VAL A 489 26.15 -14.54 -22.54
C VAL A 489 25.94 -13.96 -23.95
N GLY A 490 25.12 -12.90 -24.03
CA GLY A 490 24.82 -12.19 -25.28
C GLY A 490 24.10 -13.09 -26.30
N GLN A 491 24.50 -13.05 -27.55
CA GLN A 491 23.86 -13.86 -28.61
C GLN A 491 24.02 -15.37 -28.41
N ASN A 492 24.99 -15.80 -27.65
CA ASN A 492 25.23 -17.21 -27.35
C ASN A 492 24.36 -17.73 -26.20
N ALA A 493 23.56 -16.90 -25.54
CA ALA A 493 22.67 -17.27 -24.46
C ALA A 493 21.63 -18.33 -24.92
N ASN A 494 21.27 -18.35 -26.21
CA ASN A 494 20.43 -19.38 -26.79
C ASN A 494 21.00 -20.79 -26.77
N LEU A 495 22.30 -20.95 -26.47
CA LEU A 495 22.99 -22.24 -26.29
C LEU A 495 22.86 -22.78 -24.87
N ASN A 496 22.39 -21.96 -23.92
CA ASN A 496 22.22 -22.38 -22.55
C ASN A 496 21.07 -23.41 -22.44
N SER A 497 21.29 -24.46 -21.66
CA SER A 497 20.26 -25.47 -21.47
C SER A 497 19.21 -25.04 -20.46
N PRO A 498 17.94 -25.40 -20.63
CA PRO A 498 16.91 -25.09 -19.63
C PRO A 498 17.18 -25.67 -18.24
N SER A 499 17.91 -26.81 -18.14
CA SER A 499 18.29 -27.42 -16.87
C SER A 499 19.32 -26.58 -16.11
N LEU A 500 20.11 -25.79 -16.81
CA LEU A 500 21.08 -24.88 -16.18
C LEU A 500 20.34 -23.78 -15.39
N TYR A 501 19.23 -23.28 -15.89
CA TYR A 501 18.46 -22.22 -15.23
C TYR A 501 17.93 -22.64 -13.86
N GLN A 502 17.60 -23.91 -13.65
CA GLN A 502 17.21 -24.42 -12.33
C GLN A 502 18.35 -24.38 -11.32
N THR A 503 19.61 -24.49 -11.79
CA THR A 503 20.78 -24.35 -10.93
C THR A 503 21.11 -22.89 -10.64
N LEU A 504 21.02 -22.03 -11.67
CA LEU A 504 21.31 -20.61 -11.58
C LEU A 504 20.27 -19.83 -10.77
N ALA A 505 18.99 -20.13 -11.00
CA ALA A 505 17.86 -19.42 -10.42
C ALA A 505 16.79 -20.43 -9.95
N PRO A 506 17.08 -21.21 -8.90
CA PRO A 506 16.12 -22.18 -8.36
C PRO A 506 14.90 -21.44 -7.78
N GLU A 507 13.75 -22.10 -7.82
CA GLU A 507 12.61 -21.63 -7.06
C GLU A 507 12.88 -21.80 -5.57
N THR A 508 12.71 -20.72 -4.82
CA THR A 508 12.89 -20.70 -3.37
C THR A 508 11.64 -20.14 -2.68
N HIS A 509 11.51 -20.39 -1.39
CA HIS A 509 10.40 -19.85 -0.63
C HIS A 509 10.79 -19.63 0.83
N ASP A 510 10.10 -18.68 1.45
CA ASP A 510 10.09 -18.50 2.89
C ASP A 510 8.64 -18.36 3.41
N THR A 511 8.47 -18.26 4.72
CA THR A 511 7.17 -18.04 5.33
C THR A 511 7.33 -17.07 6.50
N ALA A 512 6.73 -15.90 6.33
CA ALA A 512 6.64 -14.87 7.36
C ALA A 512 5.34 -15.05 8.13
N ILE A 513 5.38 -14.89 9.47
CA ILE A 513 4.24 -15.11 10.37
C ILE A 513 4.11 -13.92 11.32
N SER A 514 2.89 -13.41 11.45
CA SER A 514 2.50 -12.43 12.46
C SER A 514 1.28 -12.95 13.20
N SER A 515 1.33 -13.01 14.54
CA SER A 515 0.20 -13.49 15.34
C SER A 515 -0.14 -12.53 16.47
N LEU A 516 -1.42 -12.46 16.80
CA LEU A 516 -2.00 -11.64 17.85
C LEU A 516 -2.93 -12.51 18.72
N ALA A 517 -2.64 -12.59 20.01
CA ALA A 517 -3.58 -13.08 21.00
C ALA A 517 -4.03 -11.91 21.88
N PHE A 518 -5.31 -11.86 22.22
CA PHE A 518 -5.82 -10.80 23.08
C PHE A 518 -6.93 -11.28 24.02
N PHE A 519 -7.04 -10.57 25.13
CA PHE A 519 -8.19 -10.61 26.03
C PHE A 519 -8.57 -9.18 26.38
N SER A 520 -9.87 -8.87 26.35
CA SER A 520 -10.40 -7.59 26.78
C SER A 520 -11.66 -7.72 27.61
N ALA A 521 -11.84 -6.79 28.53
CA ALA A 521 -13.05 -6.66 29.34
C ALA A 521 -13.44 -5.17 29.37
N ASN A 522 -14.67 -4.88 29.01
CA ASN A 522 -15.21 -3.53 29.12
C ASN A 522 -16.63 -3.56 29.67
N ALA A 523 -17.01 -2.48 30.35
CA ALA A 523 -18.33 -2.32 30.88
C ALA A 523 -18.74 -0.85 30.85
N SER A 524 -20.02 -0.59 30.57
CA SER A 524 -20.58 0.77 30.57
C SER A 524 -21.91 0.80 31.30
N ARG A 525 -22.24 1.97 31.92
CA ARG A 525 -23.51 2.21 32.56
C ARG A 525 -23.86 3.68 32.65
N PRO A 526 -25.14 4.03 32.75
CA PRO A 526 -25.55 5.35 33.19
C PRO A 526 -25.22 5.52 34.67
N LEU A 527 -24.78 6.72 35.08
CA LEU A 527 -24.47 7.05 36.49
C LEU A 527 -25.59 7.86 37.13
N MET A 528 -26.02 8.93 36.45
CA MET A 528 -27.06 9.85 36.94
C MET A 528 -27.67 10.63 35.80
N PRO A 529 -28.95 11.01 35.92
CA PRO A 529 -29.57 11.87 34.89
C PRO A 529 -29.02 13.32 34.95
N LEU A 530 -28.73 13.88 33.78
CA LEU A 530 -28.44 15.28 33.56
C LEU A 530 -29.56 15.93 32.72
N PRO A 531 -29.66 17.26 32.62
CA PRO A 531 -30.69 17.91 31.82
C PRO A 531 -30.74 17.51 30.35
N GLY A 532 -29.64 17.04 29.76
CA GLY A 532 -29.52 16.62 28.35
C GLY A 532 -29.63 15.11 28.13
N GLY A 533 -29.66 14.31 29.21
CA GLY A 533 -29.64 12.84 29.15
C GLY A 533 -28.78 12.25 30.27
N ASP A 534 -28.48 10.98 30.25
CA ASP A 534 -27.73 10.34 31.34
C ASP A 534 -26.23 10.63 31.23
N LEU A 535 -25.58 11.03 32.35
CA LEU A 535 -24.13 10.92 32.50
C LEU A 535 -23.79 9.42 32.48
N ALA A 536 -22.99 8.99 31.51
CA ALA A 536 -22.60 7.61 31.38
C ALA A 536 -21.08 7.43 31.52
N ILE A 537 -20.67 6.27 32.06
CA ILE A 537 -19.26 5.87 32.18
C ILE A 537 -19.05 4.56 31.46
N ALA A 538 -17.90 4.44 30.80
CA ALA A 538 -17.34 3.16 30.39
C ALA A 538 -15.95 2.97 31.00
N VAL A 539 -15.63 1.74 31.36
CA VAL A 539 -14.31 1.32 31.88
C VAL A 539 -13.91 0.04 31.19
N GLY A 540 -12.61 -0.15 31.00
CA GLY A 540 -12.13 -1.40 30.41
C GLY A 540 -10.65 -1.64 30.62
N ALA A 541 -10.25 -2.88 30.34
CA ALA A 541 -8.87 -3.32 30.35
C ALA A 541 -8.64 -4.30 29.20
N ASP A 542 -7.44 -4.30 28.63
CA ASP A 542 -7.04 -5.28 27.64
C ASP A 542 -5.59 -5.76 27.85
N ALA A 543 -5.33 -6.99 27.43
CA ALA A 543 -4.00 -7.59 27.36
C ALA A 543 -3.80 -8.17 25.96
N ARG A 544 -2.63 -7.90 25.36
CA ARG A 544 -2.30 -8.36 24.00
C ARG A 544 -0.88 -8.91 23.96
N LEU A 545 -0.72 -9.97 23.19
CA LEU A 545 0.56 -10.55 22.83
C LEU A 545 0.68 -10.61 21.31
N THR A 546 1.63 -9.90 20.77
CA THR A 546 1.96 -9.93 19.33
C THR A 546 3.29 -10.64 19.11
N ARG A 547 3.37 -11.45 18.07
CA ARG A 547 4.60 -12.11 17.64
C ARG A 547 4.81 -11.84 16.14
N LEU A 548 6.05 -11.63 15.75
CA LEU A 548 6.47 -11.50 14.36
C LEU A 548 7.68 -12.39 14.12
N ASN A 549 7.66 -13.12 13.01
CA ASN A 549 8.80 -13.90 12.53
C ASN A 549 8.80 -13.87 10.99
N ASN A 550 9.70 -13.09 10.43
CA ASN A 550 10.01 -13.05 8.99
C ASN A 550 11.47 -13.46 8.82
N PRO A 551 11.77 -14.68 8.34
CA PRO A 551 13.12 -15.19 8.22
C PRO A 551 13.88 -14.63 7.01
N GLY A 552 13.19 -14.09 6.02
CA GLY A 552 13.75 -13.64 4.74
C GLY A 552 14.09 -14.80 3.78
N GLU A 553 14.41 -14.45 2.54
CA GLU A 553 14.77 -15.41 1.48
C GLU A 553 16.10 -16.11 1.80
N PRO A 554 16.19 -17.45 1.73
CA PRO A 554 17.35 -18.20 2.23
C PRO A 554 18.71 -17.85 1.57
N TYR A 555 18.74 -17.60 0.25
CA TYR A 555 19.98 -17.23 -0.45
C TYR A 555 20.29 -15.74 -0.33
N ALA A 556 19.27 -14.89 -0.21
CA ALA A 556 19.49 -13.48 0.08
C ALA A 556 20.09 -13.28 1.48
N THR A 557 19.67 -14.07 2.46
CA THR A 557 20.21 -14.01 3.84
C THR A 557 21.67 -14.40 3.97
N VAL A 558 22.22 -15.10 2.99
CA VAL A 558 23.65 -15.42 2.91
C VAL A 558 24.36 -14.68 1.77
N GLY A 559 23.63 -13.78 1.09
CA GLY A 559 24.17 -12.91 0.06
C GLY A 559 24.48 -13.53 -1.27
N ASP A 560 23.87 -14.62 -1.57
CA ASP A 560 24.03 -15.31 -2.85
C ASP A 560 23.03 -14.84 -3.91
N ILE A 561 22.01 -14.04 -3.52
CA ILE A 561 21.08 -13.38 -4.42
C ILE A 561 21.09 -11.88 -4.15
N ALA A 562 21.26 -11.07 -5.20
CA ALA A 562 21.04 -9.63 -5.12
C ALA A 562 19.53 -9.32 -5.24
N MET A 563 18.98 -8.63 -4.25
CA MET A 563 17.57 -8.17 -4.23
C MET A 563 17.53 -6.68 -3.96
N ASP A 564 16.57 -5.99 -4.60
CA ASP A 564 16.29 -4.55 -4.39
C ASP A 564 15.56 -4.27 -3.08
N GLY A 565 16.03 -4.79 -2.00
CA GLY A 565 15.42 -4.63 -0.70
C GLY A 565 14.99 -5.96 -0.10
N SER A 566 15.23 -6.10 1.17
CA SER A 566 14.94 -7.30 1.92
C SER A 566 14.77 -6.96 3.39
N PHE A 567 13.91 -7.70 4.03
CA PHE A 567 13.48 -7.44 5.39
C PHE A 567 13.51 -8.74 6.21
N TYR A 568 14.17 -8.67 7.35
CA TYR A 568 14.17 -9.70 8.38
C TYR A 568 13.61 -9.12 9.69
N ALA A 569 12.73 -9.83 10.36
CA ALA A 569 12.24 -9.42 11.68
C ALA A 569 11.81 -10.60 12.54
N LYS A 570 12.15 -10.53 13.82
CA LYS A 570 11.75 -11.51 14.80
C LYS A 570 11.59 -10.87 16.18
N GLY A 571 10.45 -11.12 16.84
CA GLY A 571 10.26 -10.62 18.19
C GLY A 571 8.86 -10.86 18.74
N THR A 572 8.65 -10.36 19.95
CA THR A 572 7.37 -10.37 20.67
C THR A 572 7.12 -9.02 21.31
N GLN A 573 5.86 -8.64 21.41
CA GLN A 573 5.43 -7.43 22.09
C GLN A 573 4.21 -7.73 22.96
N ASP A 574 4.33 -7.47 24.26
CA ASP A 574 3.27 -7.60 25.25
C ASP A 574 2.73 -6.24 25.62
N VAL A 575 1.42 -6.10 25.69
CA VAL A 575 0.74 -4.84 26.03
C VAL A 575 -0.34 -5.10 27.04
N TYR A 576 -0.36 -4.31 28.11
CA TYR A 576 -1.41 -4.28 29.12
C TYR A 576 -1.98 -2.89 29.22
N SER A 577 -3.30 -2.77 29.23
CA SER A 577 -3.97 -1.48 29.14
C SER A 577 -5.17 -1.38 30.05
N ALA A 578 -5.45 -0.15 30.50
CA ALA A 578 -6.70 0.19 31.19
C ALA A 578 -7.20 1.55 30.69
N PHE A 579 -8.51 1.70 30.56
CA PHE A 579 -9.13 2.92 30.07
C PHE A 579 -10.43 3.25 30.78
N THR A 580 -10.83 4.52 30.71
CA THR A 580 -12.14 5.00 31.14
C THR A 580 -12.64 6.07 30.15
N GLU A 581 -13.95 6.10 29.98
CA GLU A 581 -14.65 7.09 29.15
C GLU A 581 -15.87 7.62 29.93
N LEU A 582 -16.14 8.93 29.80
CA LEU A 582 -17.31 9.62 30.31
C LEU A 582 -18.04 10.32 29.19
N SER A 583 -19.34 10.19 29.14
CA SER A 583 -20.25 10.95 28.26
C SER A 583 -21.23 11.74 29.13
N ALA A 584 -21.19 13.05 28.99
CA ALA A 584 -21.98 13.97 29.81
C ALA A 584 -22.82 14.88 28.92
N PRO A 585 -24.07 14.53 28.58
CA PRO A 585 -25.04 15.44 27.96
C PRO A 585 -25.54 16.46 29.01
N VAL A 586 -24.70 17.50 29.23
CA VAL A 586 -24.91 18.48 30.30
C VAL A 586 -26.21 19.27 30.12
N LEU A 587 -26.51 19.62 28.87
CA LEU A 587 -27.76 20.26 28.45
C LEU A 587 -28.31 19.57 27.20
N PRO A 588 -29.61 19.74 26.87
CA PRO A 588 -30.11 19.23 25.58
C PRO A 588 -29.37 19.74 24.35
N SER A 589 -28.70 20.90 24.51
CA SER A 589 -27.86 21.52 23.46
C SER A 589 -26.36 21.27 23.62
N LEU A 590 -25.88 20.69 24.73
CA LEU A 590 -24.46 20.59 25.06
C LEU A 590 -24.09 19.21 25.58
N GLU A 591 -23.32 18.48 24.79
CA GLU A 591 -22.69 17.22 25.16
C GLU A 591 -21.17 17.41 25.30
N MET A 592 -20.62 16.86 26.37
CA MET A 592 -19.17 16.79 26.65
C MET A 592 -18.75 15.34 26.79
N SER A 593 -17.54 15.02 26.35
CA SER A 593 -16.96 13.70 26.57
C SER A 593 -15.51 13.82 27.05
N ALA A 594 -15.08 12.84 27.85
CA ALA A 594 -13.70 12.73 28.28
C ALA A 594 -13.29 11.26 28.30
N ALA A 595 -12.08 10.95 27.87
CA ALA A 595 -11.52 9.60 27.95
C ALA A 595 -10.06 9.67 28.36
N ALA A 596 -9.60 8.62 29.00
CA ALA A 596 -8.19 8.47 29.40
C ALA A 596 -7.80 6.99 29.34
N ARG A 597 -6.59 6.72 28.83
CA ARG A 597 -6.05 5.37 28.72
C ARG A 597 -4.59 5.33 29.15
N VAL A 598 -4.20 4.24 29.77
CA VAL A 598 -2.81 3.91 30.10
C VAL A 598 -2.47 2.60 29.41
N ASP A 599 -1.39 2.57 28.67
CA ASP A 599 -0.84 1.38 28.00
C ASP A 599 0.58 1.14 28.50
N ARG A 600 0.90 -0.11 28.86
CA ARG A 600 2.22 -0.57 29.26
C ARG A 600 2.75 -1.61 28.31
N TYR A 601 3.88 -1.33 27.70
CA TYR A 601 4.60 -2.20 26.77
C TYR A 601 5.82 -2.82 27.45
N ASN A 602 6.15 -4.06 27.10
CA ASN A 602 7.33 -4.74 27.62
C ASN A 602 8.66 -4.02 27.22
N ALA A 603 8.74 -3.45 26.02
CA ALA A 603 9.96 -2.79 25.52
C ALA A 603 9.87 -1.26 25.52
N ALA A 604 8.71 -0.67 25.22
CA ALA A 604 8.57 0.76 24.98
C ALA A 604 8.10 1.59 26.20
N GLY A 605 7.92 0.96 27.37
CA GLY A 605 7.52 1.66 28.60
C GLY A 605 6.01 1.90 28.67
N THR A 606 5.61 3.04 29.28
CA THR A 606 4.21 3.37 29.56
C THR A 606 3.80 4.63 28.82
N ALA A 607 2.61 4.60 28.18
CA ALA A 607 1.99 5.75 27.52
C ALA A 607 0.68 6.11 28.22
N PHE A 608 0.40 7.42 28.35
CA PHE A 608 -0.85 7.98 28.86
C PHE A 608 -1.50 8.89 27.82
N THR A 609 -2.75 8.60 27.46
CA THR A 609 -3.48 9.28 26.38
C THR A 609 -4.84 9.78 26.85
N PRO A 610 -5.01 11.10 27.10
CA PRO A 610 -6.28 11.75 27.35
C PRO A 610 -6.94 12.20 26.04
N LYS A 611 -8.28 12.22 26.02
CA LYS A 611 -9.12 12.82 24.98
C LYS A 611 -10.26 13.59 25.62
N PHE A 612 -10.64 14.72 25.01
CA PHE A 612 -11.79 15.54 25.37
C PHE A 612 -12.58 15.87 24.11
N GLY A 613 -13.89 15.88 24.22
CA GLY A 613 -14.80 16.24 23.14
C GLY A 613 -15.94 17.13 23.62
N ILE A 614 -16.44 17.94 22.72
CA ILE A 614 -17.59 18.82 22.93
C ILE A 614 -18.45 18.85 21.65
N LYS A 615 -19.77 18.77 21.83
CA LYS A 615 -20.76 19.02 20.77
C LYS A 615 -21.79 19.99 21.31
N TRP A 616 -21.97 21.11 20.62
CA TRP A 616 -22.88 22.18 21.02
C TRP A 616 -23.88 22.49 19.89
N LYS A 617 -25.13 22.17 20.11
CA LYS A 617 -26.23 22.55 19.22
C LYS A 617 -26.57 24.02 19.48
N VAL A 618 -26.01 24.92 18.68
CA VAL A 618 -26.20 26.38 18.80
C VAL A 618 -27.67 26.76 18.50
N ILE A 619 -28.19 26.17 17.46
CA ILE A 619 -29.61 26.20 17.04
C ILE A 619 -29.99 24.81 16.51
N PRO A 620 -31.26 24.48 16.35
CA PRO A 620 -31.65 23.15 15.86
C PRO A 620 -30.97 22.73 14.52
N GLN A 621 -30.63 23.71 13.68
CA GLN A 621 -30.02 23.50 12.37
C GLN A 621 -28.49 23.54 12.37
N LEU A 622 -27.86 23.98 13.46
CA LEU A 622 -26.40 24.17 13.51
C LEU A 622 -25.84 23.61 14.81
N ALA A 623 -24.94 22.62 14.67
CA ALA A 623 -24.11 22.19 15.78
C ALA A 623 -22.62 22.45 15.49
N LEU A 624 -21.89 22.82 16.53
CA LEU A 624 -20.45 22.91 16.54
C LEU A 624 -19.90 21.71 17.30
N ARG A 625 -18.80 21.15 16.82
CA ARG A 625 -18.09 20.08 17.52
C ARG A 625 -16.60 20.37 17.60
N GLY A 626 -15.94 19.82 18.59
CA GLY A 626 -14.50 19.94 18.72
C GLY A 626 -13.93 18.83 19.58
N THR A 627 -12.71 18.40 19.27
CA THR A 627 -11.98 17.43 20.06
C THR A 627 -10.54 17.89 20.29
N PHE A 628 -10.00 17.44 21.40
CA PHE A 628 -8.57 17.43 21.69
C PHE A 628 -8.18 16.02 22.09
N ALA A 629 -7.17 15.44 21.45
CA ALA A 629 -6.66 14.14 21.82
C ALA A 629 -5.12 14.15 21.84
N ARG A 630 -4.54 13.41 22.78
CA ARG A 630 -3.17 12.94 22.68
C ARG A 630 -3.20 11.50 22.17
N GLY A 631 -2.32 11.19 21.25
CA GLY A 631 -2.12 9.85 20.73
C GLY A 631 -0.66 9.44 20.85
N PHE A 632 -0.40 8.17 20.59
CA PHE A 632 0.95 7.64 20.53
C PHE A 632 1.01 6.45 19.56
N ARG A 633 2.23 6.17 19.10
CA ARG A 633 2.58 4.92 18.42
C ARG A 633 3.76 4.30 19.19
N ALA A 634 3.59 3.07 19.63
CA ALA A 634 4.70 2.31 20.19
C ALA A 634 5.63 1.81 19.08
N PRO A 635 6.95 1.75 19.29
CA PRO A 635 7.86 1.10 18.36
C PRO A 635 7.38 -0.32 18.06
N GLY A 636 7.28 -0.66 16.78
CA GLY A 636 6.92 -2.00 16.33
C GLY A 636 8.06 -3.01 16.53
N ILE A 637 7.75 -4.31 16.35
CA ILE A 637 8.76 -5.38 16.41
C ILE A 637 9.82 -5.19 15.31
N ALA A 638 9.43 -4.67 14.16
CA ALA A 638 10.34 -4.33 13.07
C ALA A 638 11.35 -3.24 13.43
N GLU A 639 10.98 -2.33 14.34
CA GLU A 639 11.83 -1.20 14.74
C GLU A 639 12.64 -1.46 16.00
N SER A 640 12.12 -2.25 16.94
CA SER A 640 12.71 -2.45 18.28
C SER A 640 13.09 -3.89 18.62
N GLY A 641 12.67 -4.86 17.80
CA GLY A 641 12.96 -6.28 17.98
C GLY A 641 14.33 -6.69 17.44
N ASN A 642 14.45 -7.93 17.00
CA ASN A 642 15.61 -8.38 16.21
C ASN A 642 15.25 -8.28 14.74
N SER A 643 15.59 -7.16 14.11
CA SER A 643 15.22 -6.89 12.72
C SER A 643 16.28 -6.07 12.00
N SER A 644 16.26 -6.19 10.69
CA SER A 644 17.01 -5.33 9.77
C SER A 644 16.29 -5.25 8.42
N ALA A 645 16.44 -4.09 7.77
CA ALA A 645 15.99 -3.88 6.40
C ALA A 645 17.18 -3.37 5.57
N ALA A 646 17.43 -4.02 4.44
CA ALA A 646 18.46 -3.60 3.50
C ALA A 646 17.81 -2.92 2.30
N SER A 647 18.34 -1.77 1.91
CA SER A 647 17.93 -0.99 0.75
C SER A 647 19.12 -0.34 0.10
N SER A 648 18.90 0.44 -0.96
CA SER A 648 19.94 1.26 -1.57
C SER A 648 19.48 2.70 -1.69
N THR A 649 20.45 3.62 -1.62
CA THR A 649 20.21 5.05 -1.81
C THR A 649 21.37 5.69 -2.56
N PHE A 650 21.12 6.86 -3.17
CA PHE A 650 22.18 7.64 -3.79
C PHE A 650 22.91 8.44 -2.70
N ALA A 651 24.17 8.07 -2.43
CA ALA A 651 24.98 8.74 -1.43
C ALA A 651 25.55 10.06 -1.97
N PRO A 652 25.69 11.09 -1.11
CA PRO A 652 26.43 12.30 -1.44
C PRO A 652 27.94 12.00 -1.59
N LEU A 653 28.67 13.02 -2.04
CA LEU A 653 30.13 12.95 -2.09
C LEU A 653 30.68 12.64 -0.69
N ASP A 654 31.63 11.69 -0.62
CA ASP A 654 32.32 11.35 0.61
C ASP A 654 33.41 12.39 0.93
N PRO A 655 33.21 13.22 1.95
CA PRO A 655 34.14 14.31 2.26
C PRO A 655 35.56 13.80 2.65
N ALA A 656 35.66 12.54 3.08
CA ALA A 656 36.97 11.96 3.41
C ALA A 656 37.76 11.50 2.17
N ARG A 657 37.10 11.42 1.01
CA ARG A 657 37.71 11.01 -0.27
C ARG A 657 37.81 12.16 -1.25
N CYS A 658 37.22 13.32 -1.00
CA CYS A 658 37.16 14.47 -1.89
C CYS A 658 37.86 15.70 -1.26
N GLY A 659 38.61 16.45 -2.06
CA GLY A 659 39.24 17.70 -1.60
C GLY A 659 40.59 17.96 -2.25
N ALA A 660 41.28 18.99 -1.80
CA ALA A 660 42.60 19.36 -2.32
C ALA A 660 43.63 18.24 -2.08
N GLY A 661 44.18 17.71 -3.15
CA GLY A 661 45.09 16.57 -3.12
C GLY A 661 44.46 15.17 -3.05
N LEU A 662 43.14 15.09 -3.17
CA LEU A 662 42.34 13.86 -3.21
C LEU A 662 41.69 13.72 -4.60
N PRO A 663 41.05 12.57 -4.90
CA PRO A 663 40.30 12.39 -6.12
C PRO A 663 39.33 13.54 -6.38
N SER A 664 39.09 13.87 -7.64
CA SER A 664 38.24 15.00 -8.06
C SER A 664 37.02 14.57 -8.91
N THR A 665 36.97 13.30 -9.32
CA THR A 665 35.82 12.78 -10.06
C THR A 665 34.72 12.36 -9.09
N PRO A 666 33.44 12.56 -9.38
CA PRO A 666 32.33 12.15 -8.52
C PRO A 666 32.41 10.67 -8.10
N THR A 667 32.73 9.78 -9.02
CA THR A 667 32.85 8.34 -8.74
C THR A 667 34.02 8.03 -7.80
N ASP A 668 35.19 8.65 -7.99
CA ASP A 668 36.34 8.45 -7.09
C ASP A 668 36.08 9.05 -5.71
N CYS A 669 35.24 10.08 -5.66
CA CYS A 669 34.75 10.68 -4.44
C CYS A 669 33.63 9.86 -3.74
N GLY A 670 33.28 8.69 -4.27
CA GLY A 670 32.29 7.83 -3.65
C GLY A 670 30.82 8.28 -3.84
N GLN A 671 30.55 9.18 -4.78
CA GLN A 671 29.18 9.50 -5.16
C GLN A 671 28.60 8.35 -6.00
N GLY A 672 27.48 7.83 -5.58
CA GLY A 672 26.83 6.72 -6.28
C GLY A 672 25.78 6.03 -5.41
N TYR A 673 25.15 4.99 -5.94
CA TYR A 673 24.25 4.16 -5.14
C TYR A 673 25.08 3.34 -4.13
N VAL A 674 24.66 3.39 -2.87
CA VAL A 674 25.27 2.61 -1.80
C VAL A 674 24.19 1.86 -1.01
N ALA A 675 24.59 0.75 -0.37
CA ALA A 675 23.71 0.01 0.52
C ALA A 675 23.40 0.80 1.78
N VAL A 676 22.17 0.68 2.24
CA VAL A 676 21.71 1.14 3.54
C VAL A 676 21.17 -0.04 4.31
N LEU A 677 21.70 -0.27 5.50
CA LEU A 677 21.22 -1.27 6.43
C LEU A 677 20.53 -0.59 7.60
N SER A 678 19.21 -0.54 7.58
CA SER A 678 18.44 -0.09 8.74
C SER A 678 18.36 -1.22 9.75
N THR A 679 18.73 -0.94 11.01
CA THR A 679 18.73 -1.94 12.08
C THR A 679 17.80 -1.51 13.21
N ALA A 680 17.20 -2.50 13.88
CA ALA A 680 16.38 -2.26 15.04
C ALA A 680 17.16 -1.60 16.19
N ASN A 681 16.40 -0.81 16.97
CA ASN A 681 16.93 -0.17 18.18
C ASN A 681 15.99 -0.45 19.36
N PRO A 682 16.41 -1.27 20.35
CA PRO A 682 15.58 -1.60 21.50
C PRO A 682 15.37 -0.43 22.47
N ASN A 683 16.09 0.68 22.31
CA ASN A 683 15.98 1.87 23.15
C ASN A 683 15.00 2.92 22.62
N LEU A 684 14.25 2.64 21.55
CA LEU A 684 13.27 3.54 21.00
C LEU A 684 12.17 3.87 22.02
N LYS A 685 11.74 5.10 21.98
CA LYS A 685 10.61 5.62 22.77
C LYS A 685 9.35 5.68 21.90
N PRO A 686 8.16 5.67 22.50
CA PRO A 686 6.94 5.92 21.75
C PRO A 686 6.97 7.27 21.03
N GLU A 687 6.42 7.30 19.83
CA GLU A 687 6.04 8.54 19.16
C GLU A 687 4.83 9.14 19.87
N HIS A 688 4.70 10.45 19.87
CA HIS A 688 3.58 11.16 20.47
C HIS A 688 2.86 12.00 19.43
N SER A 689 1.55 12.10 19.56
CA SER A 689 0.76 13.04 18.77
C SER A 689 -0.14 13.93 19.63
N ARG A 690 -0.45 15.11 19.06
CA ARG A 690 -1.51 16.00 19.53
C ARG A 690 -2.41 16.30 18.35
N SER A 691 -3.68 16.02 18.50
CA SER A 691 -4.67 16.33 17.49
C SER A 691 -5.75 17.27 18.04
N TYR A 692 -6.15 18.21 17.19
CA TYR A 692 -7.30 19.10 17.39
C TYR A 692 -8.22 18.95 16.21
N THR A 693 -9.52 18.76 16.48
CA THR A 693 -10.54 18.87 15.45
C THR A 693 -11.56 19.93 15.84
N LEU A 694 -12.00 20.73 14.86
CA LEU A 694 -13.05 21.73 15.03
C LEU A 694 -13.99 21.60 13.84
N GLY A 695 -15.26 21.33 14.09
CA GLY A 695 -16.20 21.07 13.03
C GLY A 695 -17.54 21.75 13.22
N LEU A 696 -18.25 21.88 12.14
CA LEU A 696 -19.64 22.30 12.11
C LEU A 696 -20.50 21.25 11.42
N ILE A 697 -21.71 21.09 11.90
CA ILE A 697 -22.77 20.26 11.33
C ILE A 697 -23.94 21.19 11.04
N PHE A 698 -24.35 21.28 9.77
CA PHE A 698 -25.38 22.18 9.34
C PHE A 698 -26.49 21.41 8.61
N GLU A 699 -27.67 21.42 9.23
CA GLU A 699 -28.89 20.75 8.76
C GLU A 699 -30.03 21.78 8.61
N PRO A 700 -29.98 22.62 7.56
CA PRO A 700 -30.98 23.66 7.36
C PRO A 700 -32.41 23.11 7.21
N VAL A 701 -32.50 21.92 6.62
CA VAL A 701 -33.73 21.10 6.48
C VAL A 701 -33.35 19.63 6.59
N HIS A 702 -34.26 18.75 6.98
CA HIS A 702 -33.97 17.32 7.18
C HIS A 702 -33.42 16.59 5.95
N SER A 703 -33.60 17.16 4.77
CA SER A 703 -33.07 16.58 3.52
C SER A 703 -31.64 16.99 3.19
N ILE A 704 -31.01 17.90 3.94
CA ILE A 704 -29.65 18.40 3.70
C ILE A 704 -28.87 18.33 4.98
N ASN A 705 -27.76 17.54 4.95
CA ASN A 705 -26.75 17.48 5.98
C ASN A 705 -25.42 17.92 5.36
N PHE A 706 -24.76 18.92 5.94
CA PHE A 706 -23.44 19.39 5.58
C PHE A 706 -22.55 19.38 6.80
N THR A 707 -21.36 18.76 6.68
CA THR A 707 -20.32 18.80 7.71
C THR A 707 -19.03 19.38 7.15
N ALA A 708 -18.31 20.13 7.97
CA ALA A 708 -16.97 20.60 7.67
C ALA A 708 -16.13 20.55 8.93
N ASP A 709 -15.03 19.82 8.89
CA ASP A 709 -14.14 19.62 10.03
C ASP A 709 -12.72 20.07 9.71
N TYR A 710 -12.22 21.03 10.43
CA TYR A 710 -10.79 21.35 10.45
C TYR A 710 -10.05 20.34 11.34
N PHE A 711 -8.92 19.85 10.88
CA PHE A 711 -8.02 19.00 11.67
C PHE A 711 -6.61 19.55 11.68
N ASN A 712 -5.91 19.33 12.81
CA ASN A 712 -4.50 19.62 12.96
C ASN A 712 -3.87 18.52 13.82
N ILE A 713 -2.92 17.80 13.24
CA ILE A 713 -2.26 16.65 13.85
C ILE A 713 -0.76 16.90 13.82
N ARG A 714 -0.15 17.04 14.98
CA ARG A 714 1.29 17.16 15.15
C ARG A 714 1.85 15.92 15.79
N ARG A 715 2.85 15.29 15.14
CA ARG A 715 3.61 14.17 15.69
C ARG A 715 5.00 14.63 16.10
N THR A 716 5.57 13.98 17.09
CA THR A 716 6.91 14.24 17.62
C THR A 716 7.56 12.94 18.06
N ASN A 717 8.89 12.91 18.11
CA ASN A 717 9.66 11.69 18.36
C ASN A 717 9.36 10.58 17.34
N GLU A 718 9.06 10.94 16.09
CA GLU A 718 8.81 9.95 15.05
C GLU A 718 10.05 9.10 14.82
N ILE A 719 9.82 7.81 14.58
CA ILE A 719 10.88 6.84 14.36
C ILE A 719 11.25 6.87 12.89
N VAL A 720 12.51 7.14 12.62
CA VAL A 720 13.11 7.20 11.28
C VAL A 720 14.44 6.48 11.28
N GLY A 721 14.95 6.09 10.10
CA GLY A 721 16.33 5.65 9.97
C GLY A 721 17.29 6.79 10.29
N ALA A 722 18.39 6.52 10.97
CA ALA A 722 19.43 7.53 11.22
C ALA A 722 19.93 8.12 9.89
N PRO A 723 20.30 9.42 9.87
CA PRO A 723 20.87 10.03 8.67
C PRO A 723 22.12 9.32 8.16
N LEU A 724 22.38 9.46 6.86
CA LEU A 724 23.60 8.92 6.25
C LEU A 724 24.81 9.72 6.72
N ASP A 725 25.57 9.18 7.66
CA ASP A 725 26.81 9.78 8.16
C ASP A 725 28.04 9.09 7.57
N PRO A 726 28.79 9.74 6.66
CA PRO A 726 29.99 9.15 6.09
C PRO A 726 31.05 8.76 7.13
N SER A 727 31.04 9.36 8.32
CA SER A 727 31.97 9.02 9.40
C SER A 727 31.63 7.69 10.07
N GLN A 728 30.37 7.26 10.01
CA GLN A 728 29.85 6.01 10.56
C GLN A 728 29.72 4.92 9.50
N ALA A 729 30.02 5.24 8.24
CA ALA A 729 29.90 4.29 7.14
C ALA A 729 30.92 3.15 7.27
N VAL A 730 30.50 1.94 6.94
CA VAL A 730 31.39 0.79 6.81
C VAL A 730 32.15 0.90 5.50
N ARG A 731 33.47 0.78 5.56
CA ARG A 731 34.36 1.06 4.44
C ARG A 731 35.19 -0.16 4.04
N ALA A 732 35.52 -0.22 2.77
CA ALA A 732 36.57 -1.13 2.27
C ALA A 732 37.93 -0.82 2.92
N ALA A 733 38.81 -1.77 2.88
CA ALA A 733 40.20 -1.53 3.27
C ALA A 733 40.81 -0.41 2.41
N GLN A 734 41.64 0.44 3.02
CA GLN A 734 42.36 1.48 2.30
C GLN A 734 43.23 0.86 1.22
N ALA A 735 43.17 1.37 0.00
CA ALA A 735 44.02 0.88 -1.09
C ALA A 735 45.50 1.21 -0.81
N PRO A 736 46.41 0.28 -1.03
CA PRO A 736 47.84 0.50 -0.83
C PRO A 736 48.35 1.73 -1.62
N GLY A 737 49.09 2.62 -0.95
CA GLY A 737 49.63 3.84 -1.55
C GLY A 737 48.71 5.03 -1.66
N THR A 738 47.46 4.94 -1.18
CA THR A 738 46.57 6.06 -1.07
C THR A 738 46.61 6.73 0.31
N ASN A 739 46.29 8.02 0.40
CA ASN A 739 46.22 8.78 1.65
C ASN A 739 44.78 9.09 2.11
N TYR A 740 43.81 8.40 1.51
CA TYR A 740 42.40 8.54 1.81
C TYR A 740 41.75 7.17 2.11
N PRO A 741 40.66 7.13 2.88
CA PRO A 741 40.02 5.88 3.27
C PRO A 741 39.45 5.10 2.07
N GLY A 742 39.24 3.80 2.28
CA GLY A 742 38.52 2.96 1.31
C GLY A 742 37.13 3.47 1.00
N ALA A 743 36.56 3.01 -0.11
CA ALA A 743 35.20 3.35 -0.52
C ALA A 743 34.19 2.92 0.55
N ILE A 744 33.10 3.67 0.67
CA ILE A 744 31.97 3.28 1.52
C ILE A 744 31.34 2.04 0.90
N LEU A 745 31.19 1.01 1.72
CA LEU A 745 30.51 -0.24 1.34
C LEU A 745 29.01 -0.14 1.64
N TYR A 746 28.69 0.37 2.83
CA TYR A 746 27.29 0.62 3.23
C TYR A 746 27.23 1.58 4.42
N TYR A 747 26.05 2.14 4.60
CA TYR A 747 25.68 2.88 5.80
C TYR A 747 24.85 2.00 6.73
N ALA A 748 25.24 1.93 8.00
CA ALA A 748 24.41 1.36 9.05
C ALA A 748 23.56 2.47 9.66
N THR A 749 22.24 2.39 9.49
CA THR A 749 21.29 3.40 9.93
C THR A 749 20.32 2.81 10.96
N PRO A 750 20.68 2.77 12.26
CA PRO A 750 19.74 2.31 13.28
C PRO A 750 18.51 3.23 13.32
N TYR A 751 17.35 2.68 13.68
CA TYR A 751 16.17 3.51 13.92
C TYR A 751 16.37 4.42 15.14
N ILE A 752 15.97 5.68 14.99
CA ILE A 752 16.08 6.72 16.02
C ILE A 752 14.78 7.52 16.14
N ASN A 753 14.54 8.15 17.28
CA ASN A 753 13.45 9.10 17.49
C ASN A 753 13.91 10.52 17.16
N ASP A 754 13.96 10.90 15.91
CA ASP A 754 14.53 12.19 15.46
C ASP A 754 13.72 12.90 14.38
N SER A 755 12.42 12.68 14.35
CA SER A 755 11.55 13.37 13.39
C SER A 755 10.31 13.95 14.06
N ALA A 756 9.72 14.93 13.41
CA ALA A 756 8.44 15.51 13.76
C ALA A 756 7.67 15.85 12.50
N SER A 757 6.35 15.70 12.53
CA SER A 757 5.49 16.07 11.41
C SER A 757 4.29 16.88 11.84
N LEU A 758 3.74 17.62 10.88
CA LEU A 758 2.50 18.38 11.04
C LEU A 758 1.64 18.16 9.80
N THR A 759 0.40 17.72 10.03
CA THR A 759 -0.61 17.63 8.97
C THR A 759 -1.86 18.39 9.41
N SER A 760 -2.33 19.32 8.58
CA SER A 760 -3.53 20.10 8.84
C SER A 760 -4.35 20.30 7.59
N GLY A 761 -5.68 20.44 7.75
CA GLY A 761 -6.57 20.58 6.62
C GLY A 761 -8.04 20.61 7.00
N PHE A 762 -8.89 20.43 5.98
CA PHE A 762 -10.33 20.35 6.11
C PHE A 762 -10.87 19.07 5.49
N ASP A 763 -11.80 18.41 6.19
CA ASP A 763 -12.67 17.39 5.64
C ASP A 763 -14.07 17.98 5.49
N GLY A 764 -14.68 17.85 4.32
CA GLY A 764 -16.03 18.33 4.03
C GLY A 764 -16.92 17.20 3.51
N GLU A 765 -18.15 17.12 3.97
CA GLU A 765 -19.15 16.17 3.50
C GLU A 765 -20.50 16.86 3.30
N LEU A 766 -21.17 16.53 2.22
CA LEU A 766 -22.53 16.93 1.92
C LEU A 766 -23.37 15.69 1.59
N ARG A 767 -24.48 15.53 2.28
CA ARG A 767 -25.52 14.56 1.94
C ARG A 767 -26.85 15.28 1.81
N SER A 768 -27.53 15.02 0.71
CA SER A 768 -28.84 15.65 0.46
C SER A 768 -29.73 14.68 -0.30
N THR A 769 -30.98 14.56 0.12
CA THR A 769 -32.00 13.74 -0.54
C THR A 769 -33.25 14.54 -0.75
N PHE A 770 -33.62 14.74 -2.02
CA PHE A 770 -34.81 15.49 -2.43
C PHE A 770 -35.89 14.54 -2.96
N SER A 771 -37.09 14.67 -2.46
CA SER A 771 -38.24 13.98 -3.04
C SER A 771 -38.68 14.71 -4.32
N LEU A 772 -38.73 13.99 -5.43
CA LEU A 772 -39.27 14.47 -6.72
C LEU A 772 -40.74 14.07 -6.92
N GLY A 773 -41.41 13.71 -5.82
CA GLY A 773 -42.78 13.25 -5.85
C GLY A 773 -42.97 11.96 -6.63
N ALA A 774 -43.80 11.95 -7.65
CA ALA A 774 -44.06 10.79 -8.49
C ALA A 774 -42.82 10.31 -9.30
N LEU A 775 -41.75 11.12 -9.36
CA LEU A 775 -40.49 10.79 -10.06
C LEU A 775 -39.41 10.18 -9.13
N GLY A 776 -39.74 9.86 -7.88
CA GLY A 776 -38.82 9.23 -6.93
C GLY A 776 -37.96 10.22 -6.15
N TYR A 777 -36.70 9.89 -5.94
CA TYR A 777 -35.76 10.65 -5.11
C TYR A 777 -34.49 10.98 -5.88
N LEU A 778 -33.94 12.17 -5.63
CA LEU A 778 -32.61 12.58 -6.07
C LEU A 778 -31.72 12.74 -4.85
N THR A 779 -30.65 11.96 -4.77
CA THR A 779 -29.64 12.05 -3.70
C THR A 779 -28.36 12.63 -4.27
N ALA A 780 -27.82 13.65 -3.60
CA ALA A 780 -26.50 14.20 -3.86
C ALA A 780 -25.60 13.91 -2.67
N LYS A 781 -24.43 13.36 -2.92
CA LYS A 781 -23.36 13.15 -1.93
C LYS A 781 -22.09 13.81 -2.45
N ALA A 782 -21.36 14.50 -1.60
CA ALA A 782 -20.04 15.01 -1.92
C ALA A 782 -19.15 14.84 -0.70
N ASP A 783 -17.91 14.43 -0.93
CA ASP A 783 -16.86 14.34 0.08
C ASP A 783 -15.57 14.92 -0.47
N ALA A 784 -14.80 15.61 0.36
CA ALA A 784 -13.54 16.18 -0.01
C ALA A 784 -12.63 16.35 1.20
N THR A 785 -11.34 16.10 1.00
CA THR A 785 -10.26 16.46 1.92
C THR A 785 -9.36 17.50 1.25
N TYR A 786 -9.09 18.60 1.95
CA TYR A 786 -8.15 19.63 1.53
C TYR A 786 -7.02 19.76 2.55
N LEU A 787 -5.79 19.55 2.15
CA LEU A 787 -4.60 19.72 2.98
C LEU A 787 -4.09 21.16 2.88
N ILE A 788 -4.05 21.85 4.01
CA ILE A 788 -3.38 23.14 4.14
C ILE A 788 -1.88 22.90 4.19
N GLU A 789 -1.47 21.98 5.05
CA GLU A 789 -0.08 21.71 5.37
C GLU A 789 0.13 20.20 5.59
N SER A 790 1.26 19.71 5.12
CA SER A 790 1.81 18.40 5.42
C SER A 790 3.32 18.56 5.38
N THR A 791 3.95 18.57 6.54
CA THR A 791 5.39 18.77 6.69
C THR A 791 6.00 17.69 7.55
N GLN A 792 7.28 17.42 7.33
CA GLN A 792 8.10 16.54 8.18
C GLN A 792 9.47 17.15 8.38
N ILE A 793 9.96 17.12 9.61
CA ILE A 793 11.30 17.54 9.98
C ILE A 793 12.16 16.30 10.19
N ILE A 794 13.21 16.16 9.39
CA ILE A 794 14.19 15.07 9.47
C ILE A 794 15.56 15.70 9.57
N ASP A 795 16.33 15.36 10.60
CA ASP A 795 17.69 15.92 10.83
C ASP A 795 17.69 17.47 10.80
N GLY A 796 16.67 18.07 11.43
CA GLY A 796 16.51 19.51 11.50
C GLY A 796 16.08 20.22 10.21
N THR A 797 15.92 19.49 9.11
CA THR A 797 15.44 20.02 7.82
C THR A 797 13.94 19.79 7.69
N GLU A 798 13.19 20.85 7.41
CA GLU A 798 11.75 20.77 7.16
C GLU A 798 11.46 20.51 5.69
N TYR A 799 10.64 19.48 5.44
CA TYR A 799 10.22 19.06 4.11
C TYR A 799 8.70 19.24 3.97
N HIS A 800 8.29 19.84 2.84
CA HIS A 800 6.88 20.09 2.51
C HIS A 800 6.33 19.04 1.55
N TYR A 801 5.26 18.35 1.95
CA TYR A 801 4.63 17.27 1.17
C TYR A 801 3.28 17.67 0.57
N ALA A 802 2.55 18.64 1.13
CA ALA A 802 1.23 19.02 0.62
C ALA A 802 1.32 19.55 -0.84
N GLY A 803 0.74 18.86 -1.78
CA GLY A 803 0.78 19.19 -3.21
C GLY A 803 2.07 18.77 -3.90
N THR A 804 2.88 17.87 -3.29
CA THR A 804 4.14 17.41 -3.89
C THR A 804 4.25 15.88 -3.87
N VAL A 805 5.15 15.34 -4.68
CA VAL A 805 5.60 13.95 -4.58
C VAL A 805 6.66 13.82 -3.48
N GLY A 806 7.21 14.95 -3.03
CA GLY A 806 8.15 15.06 -1.93
C GLY A 806 9.62 15.00 -2.36
N PRO A 807 10.53 15.54 -1.51
CA PRO A 807 11.98 15.47 -1.78
C PRO A 807 12.54 14.06 -1.56
N THR A 808 11.93 13.31 -0.64
CA THR A 808 12.16 11.88 -0.47
C THR A 808 10.80 11.20 -0.43
N ALA A 809 10.66 10.11 -1.15
CA ALA A 809 9.45 9.32 -1.03
C ALA A 809 9.30 8.88 0.43
N LEU A 810 8.27 9.38 1.11
CA LEU A 810 7.72 8.63 2.23
C LEU A 810 7.30 7.29 1.64
N SER A 811 7.62 6.21 2.28
CA SER A 811 7.29 4.90 1.78
C SER A 811 5.80 4.78 1.47
N GLY A 812 5.47 4.06 0.42
CA GLY A 812 4.13 4.04 -0.14
C GLY A 812 3.66 5.41 -0.65
N ALA A 813 4.39 6.49 -0.38
CA ALA A 813 4.01 7.83 -0.78
C ALA A 813 4.36 8.07 -2.24
N THR A 814 3.38 7.97 -3.05
CA THR A 814 3.44 8.35 -4.46
C THR A 814 3.00 9.80 -4.65
N GLY A 815 3.02 10.59 -3.59
CA GLY A 815 2.63 11.98 -3.57
C GLY A 815 1.42 12.28 -2.67
N THR A 816 1.30 13.53 -2.27
CA THR A 816 0.29 14.03 -1.34
C THR A 816 -0.51 15.16 -2.01
N PRO A 817 -1.57 14.86 -2.78
CA PRO A 817 -2.37 15.90 -3.41
C PRO A 817 -3.03 16.79 -2.36
N ARG A 818 -3.08 18.12 -2.62
CA ARG A 818 -3.76 19.05 -1.69
C ARG A 818 -5.24 18.80 -1.58
N THR A 819 -5.88 18.37 -2.69
CA THR A 819 -7.32 18.12 -2.69
C THR A 819 -7.60 16.76 -3.31
N ARG A 820 -8.40 15.98 -2.61
CA ARG A 820 -9.03 14.77 -3.13
C ARG A 820 -10.49 14.75 -2.72
N GLY A 821 -11.37 14.32 -3.61
CA GLY A 821 -12.80 14.23 -3.29
C GLY A 821 -13.63 13.64 -4.40
N SER A 822 -14.89 13.43 -4.10
CA SER A 822 -15.88 12.92 -5.04
C SER A 822 -17.23 13.64 -4.93
N VAL A 823 -18.00 13.64 -6.02
CA VAL A 823 -19.38 14.10 -6.07
C VAL A 823 -20.22 13.03 -6.74
N THR A 824 -21.21 12.52 -6.04
CA THR A 824 -22.16 11.51 -6.53
C THR A 824 -23.55 12.11 -6.64
N LEU A 825 -24.18 11.92 -7.79
CA LEU A 825 -25.61 12.17 -8.00
C LEU A 825 -26.30 10.85 -8.28
N GLU A 826 -27.34 10.54 -7.50
CA GLU A 826 -28.12 9.32 -7.60
C GLU A 826 -29.60 9.65 -7.77
N TRP A 827 -30.24 9.09 -8.77
CA TRP A 827 -31.69 9.09 -8.94
C TRP A 827 -32.23 7.70 -8.65
N SER A 828 -33.22 7.63 -7.75
CA SER A 828 -33.85 6.39 -7.33
C SER A 828 -35.38 6.47 -7.58
N TYR A 829 -35.84 5.56 -8.42
CA TYR A 829 -37.26 5.35 -8.69
C TYR A 829 -37.51 3.84 -8.86
N GLN A 830 -38.11 3.22 -7.84
CA GLN A 830 -38.30 1.77 -7.86
C GLN A 830 -38.97 1.28 -9.14
N PRO A 831 -38.43 0.25 -9.82
CA PRO A 831 -37.36 -0.66 -9.37
C PRO A 831 -35.94 -0.25 -9.80
N VAL A 832 -35.73 0.99 -10.23
CA VAL A 832 -34.46 1.47 -10.83
C VAL A 832 -33.77 2.46 -9.92
N THR A 833 -32.45 2.35 -9.82
CA THR A 833 -31.54 3.39 -9.29
C THR A 833 -30.42 3.63 -10.28
N ILE A 834 -30.11 4.87 -10.61
CA ILE A 834 -29.00 5.26 -11.49
C ILE A 834 -28.18 6.32 -10.79
N GLY A 835 -26.87 6.20 -10.83
CA GLY A 835 -25.96 7.17 -10.23
C GLY A 835 -24.72 7.41 -11.07
N ALA A 836 -24.11 8.57 -10.83
CA ALA A 836 -22.86 8.98 -11.41
C ALA A 836 -21.97 9.61 -10.35
N THR A 837 -20.69 9.24 -10.32
CA THR A 837 -19.68 9.76 -9.38
C THR A 837 -18.54 10.41 -10.15
N LEU A 838 -18.33 11.68 -9.92
CA LEU A 838 -17.17 12.42 -10.42
C LEU A 838 -16.07 12.38 -9.35
N ASN A 839 -14.93 11.78 -9.67
CA ASN A 839 -13.78 11.69 -8.80
C ASN A 839 -12.73 12.73 -9.20
N TYR A 840 -12.09 13.35 -8.24
CA TYR A 840 -11.13 14.43 -8.45
C TYR A 840 -9.90 14.30 -7.52
N ARG A 841 -8.72 14.54 -8.10
CA ARG A 841 -7.45 14.75 -7.41
C ARG A 841 -6.77 15.99 -7.99
N SER A 842 -6.26 16.89 -7.11
CA SER A 842 -5.52 18.09 -7.54
C SER A 842 -4.16 17.73 -8.17
N HIS A 843 -3.57 18.70 -8.87
CA HIS A 843 -2.19 18.59 -9.36
C HIS A 843 -1.18 18.44 -8.22
N MET A 844 0.01 17.98 -8.57
CA MET A 844 1.17 17.87 -7.67
C MET A 844 2.44 18.32 -8.38
N TYR A 845 3.46 18.65 -7.61
CA TYR A 845 4.81 18.87 -8.10
C TYR A 845 5.72 17.71 -7.71
N GLY A 846 6.70 17.36 -8.55
CA GLY A 846 7.68 16.32 -8.23
C GLY A 846 8.53 16.65 -7.00
N VAL A 847 8.83 17.95 -6.81
CA VAL A 847 9.51 18.53 -5.66
C VAL A 847 8.82 19.80 -5.22
N ASP A 848 9.01 20.23 -3.98
CA ASP A 848 8.49 21.49 -3.49
C ASP A 848 9.08 22.65 -4.34
N PRO A 849 8.24 23.49 -4.98
CA PRO A 849 8.70 24.62 -5.78
C PRO A 849 9.55 25.64 -5.02
N SER A 850 9.44 25.73 -3.68
CA SER A 850 10.25 26.60 -2.85
C SER A 850 11.72 26.20 -2.81
N ASN A 851 12.04 24.93 -3.11
CA ASN A 851 13.41 24.42 -3.18
C ASN A 851 14.08 24.66 -4.55
N GLY A 852 13.43 25.42 -5.45
CA GLY A 852 13.93 25.71 -6.78
C GLY A 852 13.50 24.66 -7.83
N PRO A 853 13.85 24.86 -9.10
CA PRO A 853 13.41 24.03 -10.21
C PRO A 853 14.22 22.73 -10.33
N VAL A 854 14.39 22.01 -9.25
CA VAL A 854 15.13 20.73 -9.27
C VAL A 854 14.16 19.59 -9.45
N CYS A 855 13.93 19.17 -10.70
CA CYS A 855 13.42 17.84 -10.93
C CYS A 855 14.49 16.80 -10.61
N LEU A 856 14.10 15.65 -10.05
CA LEU A 856 14.98 14.50 -9.86
C LEU A 856 15.65 14.01 -11.18
N GLN A 857 15.14 14.45 -12.32
CA GLN A 857 15.70 14.24 -13.64
C GLN A 857 16.14 15.58 -14.21
N LEU A 858 17.44 15.80 -14.28
CA LEU A 858 18.12 17.02 -14.78
C LEU A 858 17.72 17.44 -16.20
N THR A 859 16.97 16.64 -16.93
CA THR A 859 16.59 16.84 -18.33
C THR A 859 15.08 16.86 -18.55
N ASP A 860 14.26 16.85 -17.50
CA ASP A 860 12.82 16.96 -17.66
C ASP A 860 12.50 18.39 -18.16
N PRO A 861 11.91 18.54 -19.37
CA PRO A 861 11.51 19.84 -19.89
C PRO A 861 10.36 20.47 -19.09
N ASN A 862 9.74 19.70 -18.17
CA ASN A 862 8.68 20.17 -17.31
C ASN A 862 9.28 20.78 -16.02
N PRO A 863 9.33 22.10 -15.90
CA PRO A 863 9.87 22.74 -14.71
C PRO A 863 9.05 22.29 -13.49
N ASN A 864 9.73 21.88 -12.43
CA ASN A 864 9.17 21.38 -11.17
C ASN A 864 8.47 20.01 -11.26
N CYS A 865 8.64 19.23 -12.33
CA CYS A 865 8.02 17.92 -12.50
C CYS A 865 6.51 17.94 -12.22
N TYR A 866 5.80 18.84 -12.87
CA TYR A 866 4.37 19.05 -12.68
C TYR A 866 3.56 17.83 -13.09
N VAL A 867 2.77 17.30 -12.17
CA VAL A 867 1.81 16.22 -12.40
C VAL A 867 0.41 16.83 -12.45
N ALA A 868 -0.27 16.77 -13.58
CA ALA A 868 -1.58 17.37 -13.74
C ALA A 868 -2.64 16.79 -12.80
N SER A 869 -3.72 17.53 -12.57
CA SER A 869 -4.89 17.03 -11.87
C SER A 869 -5.54 15.87 -12.62
N PHE A 870 -6.18 14.97 -11.88
CA PHE A 870 -6.89 13.83 -12.45
C PHE A 870 -8.36 13.89 -12.08
N THR A 871 -9.22 13.79 -13.11
CA THR A 871 -10.68 13.77 -12.95
C THR A 871 -11.24 12.68 -13.83
N TYR A 872 -12.05 11.80 -13.28
CA TYR A 872 -12.72 10.74 -14.03
C TYR A 872 -14.15 10.51 -13.51
N LEU A 873 -15.00 9.97 -14.37
CA LEU A 873 -16.42 9.75 -14.14
C LEU A 873 -16.73 8.26 -14.08
N ASP A 874 -17.41 7.84 -13.01
CA ASP A 874 -17.98 6.51 -12.85
C ASP A 874 -19.50 6.59 -12.95
N MET A 875 -20.14 5.53 -13.44
CA MET A 875 -21.59 5.43 -13.52
C MET A 875 -22.04 4.05 -13.05
N TYR A 876 -23.22 4.00 -12.43
CA TYR A 876 -23.85 2.74 -12.05
C TYR A 876 -25.36 2.78 -12.28
N ALA A 877 -25.92 1.59 -12.46
CA ALA A 877 -27.37 1.39 -12.52
C ALA A 877 -27.73 0.10 -11.79
N GLN A 878 -28.77 0.15 -10.98
CA GLN A 878 -29.36 -1.01 -10.32
C GLN A 878 -30.77 -1.22 -10.81
N TYR A 879 -31.15 -2.48 -11.04
CA TYR A 879 -32.49 -2.88 -11.39
C TYR A 879 -32.98 -4.04 -10.53
N ARG A 880 -34.00 -3.81 -9.73
CA ARG A 880 -34.67 -4.84 -8.92
C ARG A 880 -35.66 -5.61 -9.75
N VAL A 881 -35.19 -6.70 -10.34
CA VAL A 881 -35.99 -7.58 -11.24
C VAL A 881 -37.16 -8.22 -10.50
N THR A 882 -36.93 -8.63 -9.25
CA THR A 882 -37.92 -9.15 -8.33
C THR A 882 -37.56 -8.71 -6.90
N PRO A 883 -38.41 -8.87 -5.89
CA PRO A 883 -38.01 -8.60 -4.49
C PRO A 883 -36.75 -9.38 -4.04
N LYS A 884 -36.41 -10.49 -4.72
CA LYS A 884 -35.29 -11.39 -4.40
C LYS A 884 -34.09 -11.21 -5.30
N ILE A 885 -34.20 -10.53 -6.44
CA ILE A 885 -33.12 -10.42 -7.45
C ILE A 885 -32.84 -8.95 -7.73
N LEU A 886 -31.60 -8.55 -7.46
CA LEU A 886 -31.05 -7.26 -7.81
C LEU A 886 -29.94 -7.45 -8.85
N VAL A 887 -30.00 -6.70 -9.94
CA VAL A 887 -28.94 -6.63 -10.96
C VAL A 887 -28.29 -5.27 -10.89
N THR A 888 -26.97 -5.22 -10.89
CA THR A 888 -26.18 -3.99 -10.83
C THR A 888 -25.21 -3.94 -12.02
N GLY A 889 -25.18 -2.84 -12.74
CA GLY A 889 -24.19 -2.55 -13.78
C GLY A 889 -23.35 -1.36 -13.38
N ASN A 890 -22.03 -1.48 -13.50
CA ASN A 890 -21.08 -0.42 -13.16
C ASN A 890 -20.13 -0.17 -14.34
N VAL A 891 -19.78 1.09 -14.54
CA VAL A 891 -18.77 1.50 -15.51
C VAL A 891 -17.84 2.49 -14.83
N THR A 892 -16.59 2.07 -14.58
CA THR A 892 -15.55 2.95 -14.02
C THR A 892 -14.83 3.66 -15.16
N ASN A 893 -14.48 4.93 -14.95
CA ASN A 893 -13.78 5.76 -15.92
C ASN A 893 -14.47 5.77 -17.30
N VAL A 894 -15.76 6.14 -17.31
CA VAL A 894 -16.64 6.13 -18.51
C VAL A 894 -16.02 6.86 -19.70
N THR A 895 -15.28 7.95 -19.43
CA THR A 895 -14.66 8.78 -20.47
C THR A 895 -13.30 8.25 -20.95
N ASN A 896 -12.85 7.10 -20.43
CA ASN A 896 -11.55 6.51 -20.70
C ASN A 896 -10.40 7.51 -20.52
N ARG A 897 -10.47 8.32 -19.46
CA ARG A 897 -9.46 9.34 -19.17
C ARG A 897 -8.15 8.68 -18.79
N LEU A 898 -7.07 8.99 -19.50
CA LEU A 898 -5.72 8.53 -19.15
C LEU A 898 -5.24 9.19 -17.86
N PRO A 899 -4.40 8.50 -17.05
CA PRO A 899 -3.82 9.08 -15.86
C PRO A 899 -2.82 10.18 -16.26
N PRO A 900 -2.54 11.17 -15.43
CA PRO A 900 -1.48 12.12 -15.70
C PRO A 900 -0.12 11.43 -15.81
N LEU A 901 0.72 11.91 -16.75
CA LEU A 901 2.11 11.49 -16.83
C LEU A 901 2.83 11.84 -15.52
N ASN A 902 3.45 10.85 -14.90
CA ASN A 902 4.25 11.01 -13.70
C ASN A 902 5.47 10.10 -13.79
N THR A 903 6.63 10.67 -14.08
CA THR A 903 7.90 9.96 -14.23
C THR A 903 8.68 9.86 -12.91
N ALA A 904 8.27 10.64 -11.91
CA ALA A 904 8.93 10.69 -10.60
C ALA A 904 8.33 9.71 -9.58
N THR A 905 7.43 8.81 -10.01
CA THR A 905 6.83 7.85 -9.09
C THR A 905 7.78 6.73 -8.73
N TYR A 906 7.74 6.37 -7.47
CA TYR A 906 8.35 5.16 -6.95
C TYR A 906 7.76 3.92 -7.67
N GLY A 907 8.64 3.02 -8.14
CA GLY A 907 8.21 1.83 -8.90
C GLY A 907 8.34 1.96 -10.43
N GLY A 908 8.80 3.09 -10.94
CA GLY A 908 9.21 3.23 -12.35
C GLY A 908 8.07 3.06 -13.36
N THR A 909 6.84 3.40 -13.00
CA THR A 909 5.69 3.49 -13.89
C THR A 909 5.59 4.92 -14.46
N ASN A 910 4.96 5.08 -15.61
CA ASN A 910 4.78 6.40 -16.23
C ASN A 910 3.55 7.15 -15.67
N TYR A 911 2.96 6.66 -14.60
CA TYR A 911 1.81 7.22 -13.90
C TYR A 911 1.88 6.89 -12.40
N ASN A 912 1.00 7.44 -11.60
CA ASN A 912 0.91 7.18 -10.18
C ASN A 912 0.01 5.97 -9.88
N PRO A 913 0.55 4.78 -9.53
CA PRO A 913 -0.26 3.57 -9.35
C PRO A 913 -1.17 3.62 -8.12
N SER A 914 -0.86 4.42 -7.11
CA SER A 914 -1.68 4.52 -5.90
C SER A 914 -2.85 5.51 -6.03
N LEU A 915 -2.68 6.58 -6.84
CA LEU A 915 -3.68 7.65 -6.95
C LEU A 915 -4.46 7.63 -8.27
N ASP A 916 -3.85 7.12 -9.35
CA ASP A 916 -4.36 7.30 -10.72
C ASP A 916 -4.64 5.96 -11.43
N GLN A 917 -4.70 4.86 -10.69
CA GLN A 917 -4.94 3.50 -11.20
C GLN A 917 -6.12 3.38 -12.17
N PRO A 918 -7.32 4.00 -11.91
CA PRO A 918 -8.45 3.90 -12.84
C PRO A 918 -8.14 4.43 -14.24
N GLY A 919 -7.23 5.41 -14.35
CA GLY A 919 -6.78 5.94 -15.63
C GLY A 919 -5.91 4.97 -16.42
N ALA A 920 -5.07 4.18 -15.74
CA ALA A 920 -4.20 3.19 -16.38
C ALA A 920 -4.97 1.92 -16.78
N VAL A 921 -5.93 1.50 -15.96
CA VAL A 921 -6.86 0.41 -16.30
C VAL A 921 -7.72 0.78 -17.51
N GLY A 922 -8.16 2.06 -17.59
CA GLY A 922 -9.08 2.57 -18.60
C GLY A 922 -10.54 2.32 -18.21
N THR A 923 -11.45 2.39 -19.19
CA THR A 923 -12.88 2.08 -18.93
C THR A 923 -13.03 0.62 -18.54
N PHE A 924 -13.66 0.39 -17.37
CA PHE A 924 -13.91 -0.95 -16.84
C PHE A 924 -15.40 -1.17 -16.64
N PHE A 925 -15.91 -2.27 -17.17
CA PHE A 925 -17.32 -2.67 -17.10
C PHE A 925 -17.50 -3.79 -16.10
N GLN A 926 -18.56 -3.72 -15.30
CA GLN A 926 -18.89 -4.77 -14.33
C GLN A 926 -20.40 -5.01 -14.31
N LEU A 927 -20.78 -6.26 -14.18
CA LEU A 927 -22.15 -6.70 -13.99
C LEU A 927 -22.24 -7.56 -12.73
N GLY A 928 -23.12 -7.17 -11.82
CA GLY A 928 -23.42 -7.88 -10.59
C GLY A 928 -24.85 -8.42 -10.55
N VAL A 929 -25.02 -9.59 -9.95
CA VAL A 929 -26.33 -10.17 -9.63
C VAL A 929 -26.33 -10.58 -8.17
N ASN A 930 -27.29 -10.10 -7.40
CA ASN A 930 -27.53 -10.52 -6.02
C ASN A 930 -28.91 -11.20 -5.93
N TYR A 931 -28.91 -12.40 -5.36
CA TYR A 931 -30.11 -13.18 -5.05
C TYR A 931 -30.24 -13.38 -3.56
N ARG A 932 -31.40 -13.04 -2.99
CA ARG A 932 -31.69 -13.22 -1.56
C ARG A 932 -33.04 -13.95 -1.38
N TYR A 933 -33.02 -15.03 -0.57
CA TYR A 933 -34.17 -15.88 -0.26
C TYR A 933 -34.47 -15.88 1.24
#